data_b23ea7b5e580d81e42fe67278782c2e3
#
_entry.id   b23ea7b5e580d81e42fe67278782c2e3
#
_cell.length_a   1.000
_cell.length_b   1.000
_cell.length_c   1.000
_cell.angle_alpha   90.00
_cell.angle_beta   90.00
_cell.angle_gamma   90.00
#
_symmetry.space_group_name_H-M   'P 1'
#
loop_
_entity.id
_entity.type
_entity.pdbx_description
1 polymer ?
#
loop_
_entity_poly.entity_id
_entity_poly.type
_entity_poly.pdbx_seq_one_letter_code
_entity_poly.pdbx_strand_id
1 'polypeptide(L)'
;MSILIRHFNILSIRYVRLLVACKSKSTSRAMSTIRDKFEKLPELAKPSHYTITLAPDLSKFTFDGQETVDIEILKPTNNLRLHASEINVKNASLILADGSELKNLEVQYDKKWTTITLDLRKEVSPQKARVCLDFVGELNDKMRGFYRSSYKDAAGNERFIASTQFESTYARLSFPCWDEPIYKAKFDISLIVDSNLTALSNMNAISETTTNGKKTVKYATTPLMSTYLVAFAVGDLEYIEDQTKSGCRMRLYTVPGKKEQGRFALELGTKAIDWYNEWFGIVCPLPKIDLLAVPDFSMGAMENWGLATYREVAVLVDEAKSSTRQKSRVALVVAHELAHFWFGDLVTMKWWTDLWLKEGFASFMEYMFVGANYPEFKIWLHFVNDELAQGFSLDALKSSHPIEVEIDNPNELDEIYDSITYAKSNSINRMLCSYLGEETFQKGLRIYLDRFKYGNAVTADLWDAHSEASGQDVKTLMSSWTKQMGFPLVSVTQRVDGDKRILKLSQTRFVADGSKDDQNLLWQVPITISTSADPKAIKQKMLLKDREQEFAIEGVKPDEWIKLNAGTTGFYRVDYPSDMFKALIPDISSKRLPVVDRFGITDDLFALVKAGRTSADQFLSLLAASVNEDEYTVWGALDAGLSSLINVINRATDPTLRSRFDKFIVKTLTPVGNRLGWDKQAGEDSQVPMLRALILGRLARCGDEATIKIAREKFEEHFEKKTELHPDLRLTIYGVIGRCDGESGANKLKKIFETVDFGEVERHCIIAMSQTPEETLLKSFFKYAIEEGKVRSQDLMLMFYGARATKIGQDFIWSYFKDHTKILLGKFGGVNSSLFQHCFKASSDGQCSSMIAADVENYVRTYLDADSAKTLDRTTRQITESIRLNEQLLKRNESILKEYLTKNGF
;
A
#
# COMPACT_ATOMS: atom_id res chain seq x y z
N MET A 1 31.59 -29.45 -54.41
CA MET A 1 31.09 -29.29 -53.04
C MET A 1 32.20 -29.45 -51.97
N SER A 2 33.46 -29.23 -52.30
CA SER A 2 34.58 -29.32 -51.37
C SER A 2 35.49 -28.08 -51.36
N ILE A 3 35.07 -27.00 -51.98
CA ILE A 3 35.83 -25.71 -52.03
C ILE A 3 35.07 -24.59 -51.27
N LEU A 4 33.83 -24.77 -50.93
CA LEU A 4 33.00 -23.78 -50.16
C LEU A 4 33.11 -23.91 -48.65
N ILE A 5 33.66 -24.99 -48.12
CA ILE A 5 33.80 -25.23 -46.67
C ILE A 5 35.12 -24.70 -46.11
N ARG A 6 36.10 -24.37 -46.95
CA ARG A 6 37.36 -23.75 -46.48
C ARG A 6 37.41 -22.22 -46.38
N HIS A 7 36.40 -21.51 -46.89
CA HIS A 7 36.34 -20.04 -46.78
C HIS A 7 35.49 -19.54 -45.62
N PHE A 8 34.64 -20.38 -45.02
CA PHE A 8 33.87 -19.99 -43.85
C PHE A 8 34.61 -20.13 -42.52
N ASN A 9 35.68 -20.96 -42.47
CA ASN A 9 36.50 -21.15 -41.24
C ASN A 9 37.65 -20.16 -41.08
N ILE A 10 37.95 -19.35 -42.10
CA ILE A 10 39.05 -18.35 -41.99
C ILE A 10 38.49 -16.96 -41.62
N LEU A 11 37.23 -16.69 -41.90
CA LEU A 11 36.55 -15.44 -41.49
C LEU A 11 36.07 -15.46 -40.02
N SER A 12 35.71 -16.63 -39.51
CA SER A 12 35.30 -16.73 -38.09
C SER A 12 36.47 -16.64 -37.11
N ILE A 13 37.68 -17.09 -37.50
CA ILE A 13 38.89 -17.03 -36.66
C ILE A 13 39.52 -15.61 -36.67
N ARG A 14 39.31 -14.83 -37.71
CA ARG A 14 39.72 -13.42 -37.71
C ARG A 14 38.79 -12.49 -36.95
N TYR A 15 37.50 -12.79 -36.90
CA TYR A 15 36.55 -12.01 -36.13
C TYR A 15 36.65 -12.27 -34.60
N VAL A 16 36.97 -13.50 -34.21
CA VAL A 16 37.23 -13.84 -32.79
C VAL A 16 38.57 -13.29 -32.30
N ARG A 17 39.59 -13.18 -33.19
CA ARG A 17 40.87 -12.54 -32.81
C ARG A 17 40.81 -11.01 -32.80
N LEU A 18 39.91 -10.36 -33.52
CA LEU A 18 39.69 -8.92 -33.39
C LEU A 18 38.83 -8.57 -32.14
N LEU A 19 37.96 -9.44 -31.66
CA LEU A 19 37.23 -9.27 -30.43
C LEU A 19 38.03 -9.55 -29.16
N VAL A 20 39.11 -10.32 -29.27
CA VAL A 20 40.04 -10.57 -28.15
C VAL A 20 41.17 -9.53 -28.08
N ALA A 21 41.53 -8.90 -29.20
CA ALA A 21 42.54 -7.81 -29.22
C ALA A 21 41.99 -6.44 -28.86
N CYS A 22 40.64 -6.25 -28.87
CA CYS A 22 39.98 -5.07 -28.31
C CYS A 22 39.69 -5.14 -26.80
N LYS A 23 40.00 -6.29 -26.14
CA LYS A 23 39.78 -6.44 -24.67
C LYS A 23 41.00 -6.13 -23.80
N SER A 24 42.09 -5.61 -24.38
CA SER A 24 43.27 -5.29 -23.57
C SER A 24 43.77 -3.85 -23.61
N LYS A 25 42.94 -2.90 -24.07
CA LYS A 25 43.16 -1.45 -23.87
C LYS A 25 41.84 -0.67 -23.82
N SER A 26 40.85 -1.16 -23.08
CA SER A 26 39.84 -0.28 -22.51
C SER A 26 40.29 -0.01 -21.07
N THR A 27 41.12 1.00 -20.91
CA THR A 27 41.04 1.80 -19.70
C THR A 27 39.57 2.07 -19.53
N SER A 28 38.95 1.47 -18.50
CA SER A 28 37.64 1.87 -17.99
C SER A 28 37.79 3.33 -17.55
N ARG A 29 37.67 4.25 -18.47
CA ARG A 29 37.03 5.51 -18.15
C ARG A 29 35.60 5.09 -17.79
N ALA A 30 35.35 4.82 -16.52
CA ALA A 30 34.07 5.03 -15.94
C ALA A 30 33.70 6.46 -16.37
N MET A 31 32.84 6.60 -17.34
CA MET A 31 31.99 7.75 -17.38
C MET A 31 31.24 7.68 -16.06
N SER A 32 31.77 8.32 -15.03
CA SER A 32 30.93 8.91 -14.03
C SER A 32 30.07 9.87 -14.85
N THR A 33 28.88 9.42 -15.27
CA THR A 33 27.78 10.32 -15.46
C THR A 33 27.77 11.10 -14.17
N ILE A 34 28.16 12.37 -14.21
CA ILE A 34 27.88 13.32 -13.13
C ILE A 34 26.37 13.14 -12.96
N ARG A 35 25.95 12.44 -11.92
CA ARG A 35 24.54 12.38 -11.54
C ARG A 35 24.17 13.83 -11.35
N ASP A 36 23.25 14.34 -12.16
CA ASP A 36 22.59 15.59 -11.85
C ASP A 36 21.94 15.36 -10.47
N LYS A 37 22.63 15.79 -9.44
CA LYS A 37 22.19 15.58 -8.06
C LYS A 37 20.96 16.44 -7.86
N PHE A 38 19.85 15.84 -7.43
CA PHE A 38 18.71 16.62 -6.94
C PHE A 38 19.20 17.56 -5.84
N GLU A 39 18.89 18.83 -5.97
CA GLU A 39 19.16 19.83 -4.97
C GLU A 39 17.81 20.30 -4.39
N LYS A 40 17.66 20.20 -3.09
CA LYS A 40 16.57 20.87 -2.36
C LYS A 40 16.58 22.35 -2.66
N LEU A 41 15.45 23.01 -2.44
CA LEU A 41 15.42 24.46 -2.58
C LEU A 41 16.51 25.12 -1.73
N PRO A 42 17.22 26.12 -2.26
CA PRO A 42 18.27 26.79 -1.52
C PRO A 42 17.68 27.55 -0.34
N GLU A 43 18.32 27.46 0.81
CA GLU A 43 17.93 28.18 2.04
C GLU A 43 18.24 29.68 1.95
N LEU A 44 17.72 30.33 0.92
CA LEU A 44 17.84 31.79 0.69
C LEU A 44 16.66 32.55 1.28
N ALA A 45 15.48 31.92 1.25
CA ALA A 45 14.26 32.49 1.80
C ALA A 45 13.37 31.36 2.35
N LYS A 46 12.51 31.69 3.30
CA LYS A 46 11.47 30.79 3.82
C LYS A 46 10.11 31.47 3.80
N PRO A 47 9.04 30.75 3.41
CA PRO A 47 7.69 31.25 3.49
C PRO A 47 7.20 31.27 4.95
N SER A 48 6.22 32.11 5.23
CA SER A 48 5.53 32.14 6.54
C SER A 48 4.01 32.18 6.39
N HIS A 49 3.50 32.79 5.31
CA HIS A 49 2.07 32.90 5.06
C HIS A 49 1.80 33.02 3.57
N TYR A 50 0.82 32.22 3.11
CA TYR A 50 0.29 32.28 1.75
C TYR A 50 -1.12 32.85 1.79
N THR A 51 -1.43 33.81 0.94
CA THR A 51 -2.79 34.25 0.62
C THR A 51 -3.07 33.88 -0.83
N ILE A 52 -3.96 32.89 -1.04
CA ILE A 52 -4.20 32.28 -2.35
C ILE A 52 -5.67 32.48 -2.74
N THR A 53 -5.90 32.98 -3.93
CA THR A 53 -7.24 33.05 -4.55
C THR A 53 -7.23 32.24 -5.85
N LEU A 54 -8.13 31.26 -5.97
CA LEU A 54 -8.28 30.41 -7.15
C LEU A 54 -9.68 30.53 -7.75
N ALA A 55 -9.76 30.58 -9.05
CA ALA A 55 -11.01 30.66 -9.81
C ALA A 55 -11.08 29.49 -10.84
N PRO A 56 -11.48 28.27 -10.40
CA PRO A 56 -11.61 27.14 -11.31
C PRO A 56 -12.82 27.29 -12.23
N ASP A 57 -12.63 26.88 -13.50
CA ASP A 57 -13.66 26.82 -14.54
C ASP A 57 -13.84 25.36 -14.97
N LEU A 58 -14.89 24.70 -14.47
CA LEU A 58 -15.22 23.30 -14.77
C LEU A 58 -15.69 23.08 -16.21
N SER A 59 -15.95 24.13 -16.97
CA SER A 59 -16.33 24.03 -18.38
C SER A 59 -15.11 24.06 -19.32
N LYS A 60 -14.06 24.81 -18.95
CA LYS A 60 -12.81 24.93 -19.71
C LYS A 60 -11.70 24.05 -19.17
N PHE A 61 -11.88 23.49 -17.97
CA PHE A 61 -10.89 22.71 -17.25
C PHE A 61 -9.59 23.47 -16.99
N THR A 62 -9.70 24.75 -16.61
CA THR A 62 -8.60 25.61 -16.24
C THR A 62 -8.91 26.33 -14.93
N PHE A 63 -7.92 26.95 -14.34
CA PHE A 63 -8.11 27.85 -13.21
C PHE A 63 -7.18 29.06 -13.31
N ASP A 64 -7.70 30.23 -12.96
CA ASP A 64 -6.89 31.41 -12.70
C ASP A 64 -6.50 31.43 -11.22
N GLY A 65 -5.27 31.86 -10.92
CA GLY A 65 -4.74 31.96 -9.59
C GLY A 65 -4.03 33.28 -9.34
N GLN A 66 -4.22 33.78 -8.12
CA GLN A 66 -3.48 34.90 -7.57
C GLN A 66 -2.95 34.50 -6.22
N GLU A 67 -1.68 34.76 -5.95
CA GLU A 67 -1.11 34.51 -4.64
C GLU A 67 -0.20 35.63 -4.17
N THR A 68 -0.16 35.77 -2.86
CA THR A 68 0.79 36.61 -2.14
C THR A 68 1.44 35.77 -1.07
N VAL A 69 2.78 35.69 -1.07
CA VAL A 69 3.53 34.90 -0.11
C VAL A 69 4.40 35.84 0.73
N ASP A 70 4.11 35.90 2.04
CA ASP A 70 5.01 36.56 2.99
C ASP A 70 6.22 35.64 3.21
N ILE A 71 7.42 36.18 2.96
CA ILE A 71 8.69 35.49 3.08
C ILE A 71 9.67 36.21 3.99
N GLU A 72 10.62 35.47 4.52
CA GLU A 72 11.83 36.02 5.14
C GLU A 72 13.02 35.63 4.27
N ILE A 73 13.68 36.63 3.68
CA ILE A 73 14.97 36.48 2.99
C ILE A 73 16.04 36.30 4.05
N LEU A 74 16.74 35.14 4.01
CA LEU A 74 17.70 34.73 5.04
C LEU A 74 19.15 35.08 4.69
N LYS A 75 19.47 35.15 3.39
CA LYS A 75 20.81 35.43 2.86
C LYS A 75 20.71 36.45 1.72
N PRO A 76 21.74 37.31 1.49
CA PRO A 76 21.74 38.17 0.31
C PRO A 76 21.55 37.36 -0.96
N THR A 77 20.61 37.76 -1.81
CA THR A 77 20.28 37.02 -3.02
C THR A 77 19.79 37.97 -4.14
N ASN A 78 20.09 37.63 -5.37
CA ASN A 78 19.57 38.27 -6.58
C ASN A 78 18.47 37.44 -7.27
N ASN A 79 18.08 36.31 -6.69
CA ASN A 79 17.01 35.46 -7.21
C ASN A 79 16.26 34.74 -6.09
N LEU A 80 15.02 34.30 -6.40
CA LEU A 80 14.24 33.40 -5.53
C LEU A 80 13.84 32.19 -6.34
N ARG A 81 14.07 31.00 -5.81
CA ARG A 81 13.71 29.73 -6.43
C ARG A 81 12.58 29.09 -5.64
N LEU A 82 11.49 28.72 -6.37
CA LEU A 82 10.34 27.99 -5.81
C LEU A 82 9.93 26.87 -6.77
N HIS A 83 9.10 25.96 -6.29
CA HIS A 83 8.51 24.92 -7.13
C HIS A 83 7.27 25.44 -7.87
N ALA A 84 7.17 25.15 -9.16
CA ALA A 84 5.98 25.32 -10.00
C ALA A 84 6.11 24.40 -11.22
N SER A 85 5.03 23.69 -11.55
CA SER A 85 4.97 22.76 -12.67
C SER A 85 3.60 22.83 -13.32
N GLU A 86 3.56 22.82 -14.64
CA GLU A 86 2.33 22.93 -15.44
C GLU A 86 1.50 24.20 -15.14
N ILE A 87 2.13 25.22 -14.55
CA ILE A 87 1.58 26.53 -14.22
C ILE A 87 2.23 27.58 -15.11
N ASN A 88 1.42 28.48 -15.66
CA ASN A 88 1.90 29.63 -16.44
C ASN A 88 1.79 30.90 -15.58
N VAL A 89 2.90 31.40 -15.06
CA VAL A 89 2.98 32.66 -14.31
C VAL A 89 2.86 33.83 -15.31
N LYS A 90 1.87 34.68 -15.09
CA LYS A 90 1.56 35.86 -15.93
C LYS A 90 2.29 37.10 -15.45
N ASN A 91 2.31 37.30 -14.14
CA ASN A 91 2.96 38.44 -13.50
C ASN A 91 3.71 37.93 -12.26
N ALA A 92 4.88 38.56 -12.00
CA ALA A 92 5.65 38.32 -10.79
C ALA A 92 6.21 39.63 -10.25
N SER A 93 6.08 39.87 -8.95
CA SER A 93 6.70 41.00 -8.28
C SER A 93 7.15 40.66 -6.86
N LEU A 94 8.06 41.46 -6.32
CA LEU A 94 8.55 41.39 -4.94
C LEU A 94 8.41 42.75 -4.23
N ILE A 95 7.63 42.78 -3.17
CA ILE A 95 7.48 43.96 -2.31
C ILE A 95 8.46 43.80 -1.14
N LEU A 96 9.34 44.78 -0.96
CA LEU A 96 10.35 44.81 0.07
C LEU A 96 9.80 45.37 1.39
N ALA A 97 10.55 45.26 2.48
CA ALA A 97 10.12 45.70 3.81
C ALA A 97 9.87 47.23 3.89
N ASP A 98 10.52 48.02 3.07
CA ASP A 98 10.32 49.46 2.95
C ASP A 98 9.11 49.88 2.10
N GLY A 99 8.38 48.89 1.56
CA GLY A 99 7.23 49.08 0.67
C GLY A 99 7.59 49.27 -0.82
N SER A 100 8.87 49.31 -1.17
CA SER A 100 9.29 49.38 -2.58
C SER A 100 9.01 48.05 -3.28
N GLU A 101 8.64 48.12 -4.58
CA GLU A 101 8.22 46.97 -5.35
C GLU A 101 9.14 46.76 -6.58
N LEU A 102 9.65 45.54 -6.70
CA LEU A 102 10.34 45.05 -7.91
C LEU A 102 9.30 44.42 -8.81
N LYS A 103 8.87 45.14 -9.86
CA LYS A 103 7.78 44.72 -10.77
C LYS A 103 8.30 43.95 -11.96
N ASN A 104 7.40 43.13 -12.52
CA ASN A 104 7.64 42.42 -13.79
C ASN A 104 8.95 41.61 -13.75
N LEU A 105 9.12 40.80 -12.70
CA LEU A 105 10.27 39.94 -12.55
C LEU A 105 10.30 38.94 -13.69
N GLU A 106 11.48 38.64 -14.21
CA GLU A 106 11.65 37.54 -15.16
C GLU A 106 11.48 36.21 -14.44
N VAL A 107 10.70 35.31 -15.07
CA VAL A 107 10.43 33.97 -14.54
C VAL A 107 11.10 32.95 -15.45
N GLN A 108 12.11 32.26 -14.94
CA GLN A 108 12.82 31.21 -15.66
C GLN A 108 12.33 29.85 -15.17
N TYR A 109 11.91 28.96 -16.09
CA TYR A 109 11.37 27.64 -15.80
C TYR A 109 12.43 26.56 -15.94
N ASP A 110 12.57 25.73 -14.92
CA ASP A 110 13.31 24.47 -14.98
C ASP A 110 12.31 23.29 -14.94
N LYS A 111 12.00 22.75 -16.12
CA LYS A 111 11.04 21.65 -16.23
C LYS A 111 11.54 20.35 -15.61
N LYS A 112 12.85 20.13 -15.57
CA LYS A 112 13.44 18.92 -15.01
C LYS A 112 13.22 18.83 -13.49
N TRP A 113 13.43 19.96 -12.81
CA TRP A 113 13.31 20.04 -11.35
C TRP A 113 11.98 20.65 -10.90
N THR A 114 11.08 20.93 -11.85
CA THR A 114 9.75 21.49 -11.57
C THR A 114 9.83 22.77 -10.74
N THR A 115 10.79 23.65 -11.05
CA THR A 115 11.02 24.90 -10.35
C THR A 115 10.92 26.11 -11.27
N ILE A 116 10.65 27.26 -10.66
CA ILE A 116 10.81 28.58 -11.28
C ILE A 116 11.84 29.39 -10.50
N THR A 117 12.58 30.24 -11.22
CA THR A 117 13.49 31.22 -10.63
C THR A 117 13.02 32.61 -11.00
N LEU A 118 12.79 33.44 -9.99
CA LEU A 118 12.47 34.87 -10.14
C LEU A 118 13.76 35.66 -10.09
N ASP A 119 14.13 36.37 -11.18
CA ASP A 119 15.28 37.26 -11.23
C ASP A 119 14.94 38.59 -10.57
N LEU A 120 15.57 38.91 -9.46
CA LEU A 120 15.36 40.17 -8.72
C LEU A 120 16.08 41.38 -9.33
N ARG A 121 16.93 41.16 -10.36
CA ARG A 121 17.72 42.19 -11.08
C ARG A 121 18.68 42.96 -10.19
N LYS A 122 18.66 42.75 -8.89
CA LYS A 122 19.59 43.34 -7.89
C LYS A 122 19.73 42.44 -6.69
N GLU A 123 20.82 42.56 -5.98
CA GLU A 123 20.96 41.84 -4.71
C GLU A 123 20.03 42.44 -3.65
N VAL A 124 19.28 41.60 -2.98
CA VAL A 124 18.39 41.95 -1.86
C VAL A 124 18.98 41.36 -0.58
N SER A 125 19.24 42.22 0.40
CA SER A 125 19.74 41.81 1.72
C SER A 125 18.65 41.11 2.55
N PRO A 126 19.04 40.36 3.61
CA PRO A 126 18.10 39.69 4.52
C PRO A 126 17.07 40.66 5.09
N GLN A 127 15.80 40.35 4.85
CA GLN A 127 14.65 41.15 5.30
C GLN A 127 13.33 40.36 5.08
N LYS A 128 12.23 40.86 5.67
CA LYS A 128 10.89 40.43 5.29
C LYS A 128 10.53 41.01 3.93
N ALA A 129 9.84 40.20 3.12
CA ALA A 129 9.40 40.63 1.80
C ALA A 129 8.12 39.86 1.45
N ARG A 130 7.51 40.24 0.30
CA ARG A 130 6.27 39.62 -0.16
C ARG A 130 6.37 39.34 -1.65
N VAL A 131 6.29 38.09 -2.03
CA VAL A 131 6.18 37.64 -3.44
C VAL A 131 4.72 37.72 -3.87
N CYS A 132 4.44 38.34 -5.00
CA CYS A 132 3.10 38.40 -5.58
C CYS A 132 3.13 37.79 -6.98
N LEU A 133 2.23 36.84 -7.25
CA LEU A 133 2.17 36.09 -8.50
C LEU A 133 0.73 36.01 -9.01
N ASP A 134 0.54 36.26 -10.33
CA ASP A 134 -0.68 35.89 -11.05
C ASP A 134 -0.35 34.74 -12.01
N PHE A 135 -1.19 33.73 -12.06
CA PHE A 135 -0.92 32.53 -12.84
C PHE A 135 -2.18 31.84 -13.36
N VAL A 136 -1.98 30.89 -14.27
CA VAL A 136 -3.04 30.04 -14.84
C VAL A 136 -2.55 28.59 -14.84
N GLY A 137 -3.41 27.67 -14.43
CA GLY A 137 -3.18 26.24 -14.48
C GLY A 137 -4.32 25.46 -15.16
N GLU A 138 -4.16 24.16 -15.28
CA GLU A 138 -5.11 23.23 -15.89
C GLU A 138 -5.70 22.30 -14.84
N LEU A 139 -7.02 22.07 -14.88
CA LEU A 139 -7.69 20.99 -14.13
C LEU A 139 -7.50 19.68 -14.94
N ASN A 140 -6.36 19.04 -14.72
CA ASN A 140 -6.00 17.79 -15.38
C ASN A 140 -6.93 16.62 -14.99
N ASP A 141 -6.76 15.45 -15.62
CA ASP A 141 -7.48 14.20 -15.34
C ASP A 141 -6.54 13.06 -14.85
N LYS A 142 -5.44 13.42 -14.21
CA LYS A 142 -4.39 12.47 -13.77
C LYS A 142 -4.43 12.18 -12.28
N MET A 143 -5.46 12.62 -11.56
CA MET A 143 -5.65 12.45 -10.12
C MET A 143 -4.46 12.96 -9.28
N ARG A 144 -3.87 14.10 -9.69
CA ARG A 144 -2.76 14.77 -9.00
C ARG A 144 -2.81 16.29 -9.20
N GLY A 145 -2.32 17.05 -8.24
CA GLY A 145 -2.44 18.51 -8.24
C GLY A 145 -3.89 18.92 -8.06
N PHE A 146 -4.33 19.98 -8.73
CA PHE A 146 -5.74 20.36 -8.81
C PHE A 146 -6.31 19.76 -10.08
N TYR A 147 -7.21 18.77 -9.93
CA TYR A 147 -7.67 17.92 -11.04
C TYR A 147 -9.18 17.74 -11.03
N ARG A 148 -9.73 17.25 -12.14
CA ARG A 148 -11.15 16.97 -12.30
C ARG A 148 -11.46 15.48 -12.19
N SER A 149 -12.60 15.18 -11.59
CA SER A 149 -13.25 13.86 -11.58
C SER A 149 -14.61 13.95 -12.28
N SER A 150 -15.00 12.87 -12.97
CA SER A 150 -16.32 12.79 -13.59
C SER A 150 -17.25 11.83 -12.84
N TYR A 151 -18.55 12.15 -12.88
CA TYR A 151 -19.61 11.27 -12.39
C TYR A 151 -20.87 11.45 -13.26
N LYS A 152 -21.83 10.54 -13.14
CA LYS A 152 -23.15 10.68 -13.80
C LYS A 152 -24.17 11.15 -12.77
N ASP A 153 -24.97 12.17 -13.15
CA ASP A 153 -26.09 12.59 -12.34
C ASP A 153 -27.28 11.59 -12.47
N ALA A 154 -28.33 11.78 -11.70
CA ALA A 154 -29.51 10.92 -11.73
C ALA A 154 -30.22 10.84 -13.11
N ALA A 155 -30.00 11.80 -14.00
CA ALA A 155 -30.47 11.80 -15.37
C ALA A 155 -29.49 11.14 -16.36
N GLY A 156 -28.34 10.66 -15.89
CA GLY A 156 -27.30 10.04 -16.70
C GLY A 156 -26.35 11.03 -17.40
N ASN A 157 -26.46 12.35 -17.11
CA ASN A 157 -25.56 13.34 -17.68
C ASN A 157 -24.21 13.31 -16.98
N GLU A 158 -23.13 13.50 -17.75
CA GLU A 158 -21.78 13.65 -17.20
C GLU A 158 -21.66 14.99 -16.46
N ARG A 159 -21.13 14.93 -15.26
CA ARG A 159 -20.84 16.05 -14.37
C ARG A 159 -19.40 15.97 -13.89
N PHE A 160 -18.87 17.11 -13.45
CA PHE A 160 -17.50 17.21 -12.98
C PHE A 160 -17.44 17.82 -11.58
N ILE A 161 -16.50 17.34 -10.78
CA ILE A 161 -15.99 18.02 -9.60
C ILE A 161 -14.49 18.26 -9.79
N ALA A 162 -13.95 19.28 -9.15
CA ALA A 162 -12.52 19.49 -9.03
C ALA A 162 -12.10 19.26 -7.59
N SER A 163 -10.99 18.55 -7.38
CA SER A 163 -10.40 18.28 -6.05
C SER A 163 -8.89 18.26 -6.12
N THR A 164 -8.23 18.22 -4.98
CA THR A 164 -6.77 18.24 -4.89
C THR A 164 -6.20 16.89 -4.44
N GLN A 165 -4.99 16.56 -4.95
CA GLN A 165 -4.09 15.55 -4.40
C GLN A 165 -2.67 16.10 -4.49
N PHE A 166 -2.09 16.51 -3.34
CA PHE A 166 -0.81 17.22 -3.32
C PHE A 166 0.36 16.38 -2.82
N GLU A 167 0.11 15.37 -2.04
CA GLU A 167 1.18 14.49 -1.62
C GLU A 167 1.62 13.61 -2.81
N SER A 168 2.94 13.49 -3.01
CA SER A 168 4.05 14.00 -2.17
C SER A 168 4.48 15.42 -2.57
N THR A 169 4.51 15.75 -3.87
CA THR A 169 5.11 16.98 -4.43
C THR A 169 4.24 17.59 -5.54
N TYR A 170 2.92 17.56 -5.35
CA TYR A 170 1.97 18.02 -6.38
C TYR A 170 1.24 19.33 -6.03
N ALA A 171 1.53 19.98 -4.87
CA ALA A 171 1.06 21.32 -4.60
C ALA A 171 1.56 22.32 -5.67
N ARG A 172 2.78 22.11 -6.16
CA ARG A 172 3.42 22.88 -7.25
C ARG A 172 2.68 22.83 -8.60
N LEU A 173 1.71 21.90 -8.78
CA LEU A 173 0.81 21.85 -9.93
C LEU A 173 -0.40 22.78 -9.79
N SER A 174 -0.58 23.41 -8.63
CA SER A 174 -1.75 24.20 -8.28
C SER A 174 -1.42 25.64 -7.92
N PHE A 175 -0.27 25.87 -7.33
CA PHE A 175 0.26 27.22 -7.05
C PHE A 175 1.78 27.17 -6.85
N PRO A 176 2.54 28.23 -7.24
CA PRO A 176 3.97 28.29 -6.98
C PRO A 176 4.27 28.29 -5.47
N CYS A 177 5.18 27.43 -4.99
CA CYS A 177 5.40 27.30 -3.55
C CYS A 177 6.77 26.71 -3.18
N TRP A 178 7.14 26.81 -1.91
CA TRP A 178 8.24 26.03 -1.32
C TRP A 178 7.72 24.65 -0.95
N ASP A 179 7.63 23.76 -1.95
CA ASP A 179 6.96 22.47 -1.87
C ASP A 179 7.89 21.38 -1.30
N GLU A 180 8.35 21.58 -0.08
CA GLU A 180 9.12 20.62 0.73
C GLU A 180 8.53 20.57 2.15
N PRO A 181 8.46 19.43 2.81
CA PRO A 181 7.75 19.26 4.08
C PRO A 181 8.24 20.19 5.21
N ILE A 182 9.50 20.62 5.15
CA ILE A 182 10.11 21.49 6.17
C ILE A 182 9.61 22.93 6.11
N TYR A 183 9.09 23.39 4.95
CA TYR A 183 8.62 24.76 4.80
C TYR A 183 7.16 24.90 5.20
N LYS A 184 6.89 24.79 6.51
CA LYS A 184 5.56 25.06 7.06
C LYS A 184 5.19 26.53 6.99
N ALA A 185 3.95 26.81 6.61
CA ALA A 185 3.39 28.15 6.57
C ALA A 185 1.90 28.11 6.97
N LYS A 186 1.30 29.30 7.13
CA LYS A 186 -0.16 29.46 7.23
C LYS A 186 -0.74 29.76 5.85
N PHE A 187 -2.00 29.40 5.64
CA PHE A 187 -2.69 29.59 4.36
C PHE A 187 -4.03 30.24 4.57
N ASP A 188 -4.25 31.35 3.84
CA ASP A 188 -5.55 32.01 3.65
C ASP A 188 -6.03 31.65 2.24
N ILE A 189 -7.03 30.79 2.15
CA ILE A 189 -7.59 30.31 0.87
C ILE A 189 -8.86 31.07 0.55
N SER A 190 -9.03 31.44 -0.73
CA SER A 190 -10.28 31.96 -1.28
C SER A 190 -10.59 31.24 -2.60
N LEU A 191 -11.82 30.81 -2.78
CA LEU A 191 -12.28 30.15 -4.01
C LEU A 191 -13.37 31.01 -4.66
N ILE A 192 -13.26 31.27 -5.96
CA ILE A 192 -14.25 31.95 -6.79
C ILE A 192 -14.90 30.90 -7.70
N VAL A 193 -16.16 30.54 -7.45
CA VAL A 193 -16.85 29.44 -8.11
C VAL A 193 -18.22 29.87 -8.62
N ASP A 194 -18.87 29.08 -9.45
CA ASP A 194 -20.27 29.29 -9.81
C ASP A 194 -21.16 29.24 -8.56
N SER A 195 -22.14 30.13 -8.47
CA SER A 195 -22.91 30.37 -7.25
C SER A 195 -23.70 29.15 -6.76
N ASN A 196 -24.00 28.19 -7.67
CA ASN A 196 -24.70 26.95 -7.39
C ASN A 196 -23.78 25.80 -6.91
N LEU A 197 -22.46 25.94 -7.02
CA LEU A 197 -21.52 24.90 -6.64
C LEU A 197 -21.11 25.03 -5.17
N THR A 198 -20.83 23.91 -4.53
CA THR A 198 -20.18 23.84 -3.22
C THR A 198 -18.67 24.04 -3.39
N ALA A 199 -18.07 24.83 -2.51
CA ALA A 199 -16.62 25.01 -2.40
C ALA A 199 -16.16 24.60 -1.00
N LEU A 200 -15.10 23.81 -0.92
CA LEU A 200 -14.52 23.29 0.33
C LEU A 200 -13.01 23.59 0.38
N SER A 201 -12.50 23.79 1.59
CA SER A 201 -11.05 23.87 1.84
C SER A 201 -10.72 23.33 3.24
N ASN A 202 -9.44 23.35 3.65
CA ASN A 202 -8.97 22.86 4.95
C ASN A 202 -9.79 23.44 6.13
N MET A 203 -10.09 24.73 6.10
CA MET A 203 -10.75 25.43 7.21
C MET A 203 -12.22 25.74 6.89
N ASN A 204 -12.95 26.18 7.90
CA ASN A 204 -14.31 26.66 7.74
C ASN A 204 -14.39 27.96 6.96
N ALA A 205 -15.44 28.14 6.19
CA ALA A 205 -15.74 29.42 5.54
C ALA A 205 -16.02 30.52 6.59
N ILE A 206 -15.44 31.70 6.36
CA ILE A 206 -15.64 32.88 7.21
C ILE A 206 -16.45 33.99 6.49
N SER A 207 -16.47 33.98 5.17
CA SER A 207 -17.36 34.83 4.38
C SER A 207 -17.70 34.19 3.03
N GLU A 208 -18.88 34.50 2.55
CA GLU A 208 -19.36 34.14 1.22
C GLU A 208 -20.05 35.36 0.59
N THR A 209 -19.61 35.74 -0.62
CA THR A 209 -20.14 36.92 -1.34
C THR A 209 -20.45 36.53 -2.78
N THR A 210 -21.67 36.76 -3.24
CA THR A 210 -22.08 36.43 -4.61
C THR A 210 -22.19 37.71 -5.45
N THR A 211 -21.55 37.69 -6.63
CA THR A 211 -21.59 38.77 -7.60
C THR A 211 -21.57 38.19 -9.01
N ASN A 212 -22.47 38.64 -9.85
CA ASN A 212 -22.55 38.25 -11.28
C ASN A 212 -22.57 36.72 -11.53
N GLY A 213 -23.32 35.95 -10.71
CA GLY A 213 -23.43 34.50 -10.85
C GLY A 213 -22.23 33.70 -10.33
N LYS A 214 -21.20 34.35 -9.82
CA LYS A 214 -20.06 33.74 -9.13
C LYS A 214 -20.13 34.06 -7.63
N LYS A 215 -19.67 33.13 -6.80
CA LYS A 215 -19.48 33.38 -5.39
C LYS A 215 -18.00 33.26 -5.01
N THR A 216 -17.57 34.17 -4.15
CA THR A 216 -16.25 34.11 -3.51
C THR A 216 -16.43 33.59 -2.11
N VAL A 217 -15.82 32.45 -1.82
CA VAL A 217 -15.78 31.84 -0.48
C VAL A 217 -14.40 32.04 0.10
N LYS A 218 -14.32 32.72 1.27
CA LYS A 218 -13.07 32.88 2.02
C LYS A 218 -13.07 31.97 3.23
N TYR A 219 -11.95 31.31 3.47
CA TYR A 219 -11.76 30.38 4.59
C TYR A 219 -10.91 30.99 5.69
N ALA A 220 -11.08 30.50 6.91
CA ALA A 220 -10.24 30.90 8.03
C ALA A 220 -8.77 30.48 7.75
N THR A 221 -7.83 31.19 8.38
CA THR A 221 -6.41 30.88 8.30
C THR A 221 -6.13 29.48 8.86
N THR A 222 -5.33 28.68 8.13
CA THR A 222 -4.95 27.34 8.60
C THR A 222 -4.01 27.41 9.80
N PRO A 223 -3.90 26.33 10.58
CA PRO A 223 -2.75 26.11 11.43
C PRO A 223 -1.44 26.16 10.61
N LEU A 224 -0.28 26.20 11.29
CA LEU A 224 1.02 26.09 10.64
C LEU A 224 1.21 24.67 10.08
N MET A 225 1.28 24.53 8.76
CA MET A 225 1.33 23.21 8.09
C MET A 225 2.16 23.23 6.80
N SER A 226 2.50 22.05 6.30
CA SER A 226 3.23 21.88 5.04
C SER A 226 2.31 22.01 3.82
N THR A 227 2.88 22.35 2.65
CA THR A 227 2.14 22.57 1.39
C THR A 227 1.36 21.34 0.94
N TYR A 228 1.87 20.12 1.15
CA TYR A 228 1.23 18.90 0.71
C TYR A 228 -0.13 18.61 1.39
N LEU A 229 -0.41 19.30 2.50
CA LEU A 229 -1.67 19.20 3.27
C LEU A 229 -2.74 20.22 2.86
N VAL A 230 -2.40 21.16 1.98
CA VAL A 230 -3.37 22.14 1.46
C VAL A 230 -4.35 21.41 0.55
N ALA A 231 -5.64 21.72 0.72
CA ALA A 231 -6.68 21.08 -0.07
C ALA A 231 -7.86 22.01 -0.36
N PHE A 232 -8.47 21.81 -1.53
CA PHE A 232 -9.74 22.42 -1.90
C PHE A 232 -10.52 21.53 -2.86
N ALA A 233 -11.84 21.67 -2.83
CA ALA A 233 -12.72 20.97 -3.73
C ALA A 233 -13.90 21.86 -4.15
N VAL A 234 -14.35 21.68 -5.40
CA VAL A 234 -15.45 22.44 -6.00
C VAL A 234 -16.33 21.50 -6.80
N GLY A 235 -17.64 21.53 -6.56
CA GLY A 235 -18.59 20.69 -7.29
C GLY A 235 -20.00 20.77 -6.76
N ASP A 236 -20.90 20.02 -7.39
CA ASP A 236 -22.23 19.77 -6.85
C ASP A 236 -22.10 18.64 -5.81
N LEU A 237 -22.19 19.00 -4.53
CA LEU A 237 -21.94 18.11 -3.41
C LEU A 237 -23.06 18.21 -2.38
N GLU A 238 -23.41 17.06 -1.80
CA GLU A 238 -24.30 16.95 -0.63
C GLU A 238 -23.53 16.36 0.56
N TYR A 239 -24.05 16.54 1.77
CA TYR A 239 -23.38 16.04 2.96
C TYR A 239 -24.35 15.56 4.04
N ILE A 240 -23.79 14.79 4.98
CA ILE A 240 -24.30 14.52 6.31
C ILE A 240 -23.33 15.06 7.35
N GLU A 241 -23.82 15.41 8.54
CA GLU A 241 -22.95 15.97 9.60
C GLU A 241 -23.19 15.36 10.98
N ASP A 242 -22.16 15.45 11.80
CA ASP A 242 -22.12 15.08 13.21
C ASP A 242 -21.13 16.01 13.95
N GLN A 243 -20.97 15.84 15.26
CA GLN A 243 -20.08 16.65 16.08
C GLN A 243 -19.35 15.82 17.11
N THR A 244 -18.04 16.04 17.26
CA THR A 244 -17.21 15.45 18.31
C THR A 244 -17.59 16.01 19.69
N LYS A 245 -17.21 15.29 20.75
CA LYS A 245 -17.36 15.77 22.13
C LYS A 245 -16.60 17.08 22.40
N SER A 246 -15.50 17.29 21.68
CA SER A 246 -14.71 18.54 21.76
C SER A 246 -15.35 19.73 21.03
N GLY A 247 -16.45 19.50 20.32
CA GLY A 247 -17.18 20.54 19.59
C GLY A 247 -16.71 20.73 18.14
N CYS A 248 -15.78 19.91 17.64
CA CYS A 248 -15.38 19.94 16.26
C CYS A 248 -16.53 19.40 15.38
N ARG A 249 -16.94 20.17 14.37
CA ARG A 249 -17.97 19.75 13.41
C ARG A 249 -17.37 18.79 12.41
N MET A 250 -17.99 17.63 12.21
CA MET A 250 -17.56 16.67 11.19
C MET A 250 -18.64 16.51 10.12
N ARG A 251 -18.25 16.55 8.85
CA ARG A 251 -19.17 16.37 7.71
C ARG A 251 -18.58 15.38 6.74
N LEU A 252 -19.45 14.58 6.13
CA LEU A 252 -19.07 13.71 5.02
C LEU A 252 -19.80 14.16 3.76
N TYR A 253 -19.01 14.53 2.76
CA TYR A 253 -19.48 15.02 1.46
C TYR A 253 -19.40 13.94 0.39
N THR A 254 -20.40 13.89 -0.47
CA THR A 254 -20.45 13.03 -1.66
C THR A 254 -21.01 13.80 -2.85
N VAL A 255 -20.86 13.24 -4.05
CA VAL A 255 -21.72 13.62 -5.17
C VAL A 255 -23.19 13.29 -4.84
N PRO A 256 -24.19 13.98 -5.46
CA PRO A 256 -25.60 13.78 -5.13
C PRO A 256 -26.07 12.33 -5.21
N GLY A 257 -26.87 11.89 -4.24
CA GLY A 257 -27.49 10.57 -4.19
C GLY A 257 -26.75 9.53 -3.34
N LYS A 258 -25.55 9.85 -2.80
CA LYS A 258 -24.70 8.88 -2.07
C LYS A 258 -24.47 9.20 -0.59
N LYS A 259 -24.91 10.34 -0.08
CA LYS A 259 -24.53 10.80 1.28
C LYS A 259 -24.88 9.82 2.40
N GLU A 260 -25.98 9.09 2.31
CA GLU A 260 -26.37 8.13 3.35
C GLU A 260 -25.43 6.93 3.43
N GLN A 261 -24.71 6.60 2.35
CA GLN A 261 -23.64 5.59 2.38
C GLN A 261 -22.43 6.06 3.21
N GLY A 262 -22.30 7.33 3.50
CA GLY A 262 -21.24 7.90 4.34
C GLY A 262 -21.50 7.80 5.84
N ARG A 263 -22.68 7.38 6.30
CA ARG A 263 -23.07 7.41 7.71
C ARG A 263 -22.12 6.63 8.62
N PHE A 264 -21.80 5.40 8.23
CA PHE A 264 -20.85 4.57 8.98
C PHE A 264 -19.48 5.26 9.18
N ALA A 265 -18.94 5.83 8.10
CA ALA A 265 -17.65 6.53 8.15
C ALA A 265 -17.72 7.82 8.98
N LEU A 266 -18.82 8.56 8.93
CA LEU A 266 -19.01 9.78 9.71
C LEU A 266 -19.06 9.47 11.21
N GLU A 267 -19.88 8.52 11.64
CA GLU A 267 -20.00 8.10 13.05
C GLU A 267 -18.68 7.54 13.59
N LEU A 268 -18.00 6.71 12.78
CA LEU A 268 -16.69 6.17 13.12
C LEU A 268 -15.64 7.28 13.25
N GLY A 269 -15.61 8.21 12.29
CA GLY A 269 -14.65 9.32 12.28
C GLY A 269 -14.85 10.26 13.48
N THR A 270 -16.09 10.58 13.83
CA THR A 270 -16.41 11.39 15.03
C THR A 270 -15.85 10.72 16.29
N LYS A 271 -16.10 9.41 16.44
CA LYS A 271 -15.61 8.62 17.54
C LYS A 271 -14.07 8.49 17.54
N ALA A 272 -13.45 8.41 16.36
CA ALA A 272 -12.00 8.31 16.22
C ALA A 272 -11.29 9.58 16.71
N ILE A 273 -11.77 10.77 16.33
CA ILE A 273 -11.22 12.05 16.81
C ILE A 273 -11.32 12.15 18.33
N ASP A 274 -12.46 11.79 18.91
CA ASP A 274 -12.62 11.80 20.37
C ASP A 274 -11.64 10.86 21.06
N TRP A 275 -11.47 9.65 20.52
CA TRP A 275 -10.55 8.66 21.06
C TRP A 275 -9.09 9.09 20.92
N TYR A 276 -8.68 9.65 19.77
CA TYR A 276 -7.32 10.15 19.54
C TYR A 276 -7.01 11.37 20.43
N ASN A 277 -7.97 12.30 20.61
CA ASN A 277 -7.84 13.41 21.56
C ASN A 277 -7.45 12.93 22.97
N GLU A 278 -8.15 11.89 23.45
CA GLU A 278 -7.90 11.30 24.76
C GLU A 278 -6.59 10.51 24.78
N TRP A 279 -6.38 9.68 23.78
CA TRP A 279 -5.22 8.79 23.72
C TRP A 279 -3.91 9.55 23.60
N PHE A 280 -3.82 10.59 22.78
CA PHE A 280 -2.63 11.43 22.64
C PHE A 280 -2.53 12.53 23.68
N GLY A 281 -3.61 12.91 24.33
CA GLY A 281 -3.66 14.01 25.29
C GLY A 281 -3.53 15.39 24.63
N ILE A 282 -3.72 15.50 23.33
CA ILE A 282 -3.70 16.74 22.53
C ILE A 282 -5.00 16.79 21.73
N VAL A 283 -5.81 17.82 22.00
CA VAL A 283 -7.06 18.02 21.28
C VAL A 283 -6.79 18.48 19.86
N CYS A 284 -7.47 17.89 18.89
CA CYS A 284 -7.42 18.30 17.49
C CYS A 284 -7.76 19.80 17.38
N PRO A 285 -6.88 20.63 16.79
CA PRO A 285 -7.03 22.09 16.82
C PRO A 285 -8.06 22.64 15.81
N LEU A 286 -8.69 21.77 15.03
CA LEU A 286 -9.56 22.18 13.93
C LEU A 286 -11.00 22.41 14.40
N PRO A 287 -11.66 23.49 13.94
CA PRO A 287 -13.06 23.76 14.24
C PRO A 287 -14.02 22.85 13.44
N LYS A 288 -13.55 22.29 12.34
CA LYS A 288 -14.30 21.37 11.47
C LYS A 288 -13.37 20.36 10.81
N ILE A 289 -13.93 19.21 10.43
CA ILE A 289 -13.30 18.15 9.63
C ILE A 289 -14.30 17.73 8.57
N ASP A 290 -13.94 17.84 7.31
CA ASP A 290 -14.73 17.36 6.20
C ASP A 290 -14.07 16.09 5.64
N LEU A 291 -14.86 15.04 5.43
CA LEU A 291 -14.49 13.82 4.71
C LEU A 291 -15.12 13.92 3.34
N LEU A 292 -14.36 13.85 2.26
CA LEU A 292 -14.88 13.99 0.91
C LEU A 292 -14.68 12.69 0.12
N ALA A 293 -15.77 12.06 -0.29
CA ALA A 293 -15.75 10.93 -1.22
C ALA A 293 -15.56 11.45 -2.66
N VAL A 294 -14.44 11.09 -3.28
CA VAL A 294 -14.05 11.55 -4.62
C VAL A 294 -14.25 10.43 -5.63
N PRO A 295 -14.95 10.67 -6.75
CA PRO A 295 -15.21 9.63 -7.77
C PRO A 295 -13.95 9.05 -8.40
N ASP A 296 -12.98 9.90 -8.75
CA ASP A 296 -11.67 9.48 -9.30
C ASP A 296 -10.56 9.90 -8.34
N PHE A 297 -9.91 8.92 -7.72
CA PHE A 297 -8.86 9.12 -6.73
C PHE A 297 -7.80 8.02 -6.82
N SER A 298 -6.54 8.39 -6.99
CA SER A 298 -5.45 7.44 -7.28
C SER A 298 -5.09 6.55 -6.09
N MET A 299 -5.05 7.13 -4.90
CA MET A 299 -4.72 6.45 -3.64
C MET A 299 -5.98 5.90 -2.94
N GLY A 300 -5.85 5.39 -1.74
CA GLY A 300 -7.01 5.03 -0.90
C GLY A 300 -7.70 6.26 -0.34
N ALA A 301 -6.90 7.14 0.28
CA ALA A 301 -7.34 8.40 0.87
C ALA A 301 -6.16 9.36 1.02
N MET A 302 -6.38 10.54 1.63
CA MET A 302 -5.39 11.56 1.91
C MET A 302 -5.81 12.41 3.11
N GLU A 303 -4.90 12.63 4.02
CA GLU A 303 -5.09 13.28 5.30
C GLU A 303 -5.13 14.81 5.27
N ASN A 304 -5.42 15.48 4.17
CA ASN A 304 -5.37 16.95 4.11
C ASN A 304 -6.04 17.58 5.34
N TRP A 305 -5.30 18.37 6.12
CA TRP A 305 -5.70 18.78 7.46
C TRP A 305 -7.01 19.56 7.46
N GLY A 306 -8.09 18.88 7.84
CA GLY A 306 -9.44 19.43 7.89
C GLY A 306 -10.31 19.19 6.64
N LEU A 307 -9.76 18.63 5.55
CA LEU A 307 -10.49 18.18 4.37
C LEU A 307 -9.88 16.86 3.87
N ALA A 308 -10.09 15.78 4.61
CA ALA A 308 -9.60 14.46 4.22
C ALA A 308 -10.38 13.95 3.00
N THR A 309 -9.65 13.49 1.98
CA THR A 309 -10.22 13.04 0.72
C THR A 309 -10.08 11.52 0.60
N TYR A 310 -11.08 10.87 0.04
CA TYR A 310 -11.18 9.42 -0.03
C TYR A 310 -11.64 8.96 -1.41
N ARG A 311 -11.13 7.85 -1.87
CA ARG A 311 -11.81 7.07 -2.91
C ARG A 311 -13.18 6.65 -2.39
N GLU A 312 -14.24 6.71 -3.21
CA GLU A 312 -15.61 6.36 -2.79
C GLU A 312 -15.66 5.01 -2.04
N VAL A 313 -15.01 3.96 -2.59
CA VAL A 313 -14.97 2.63 -1.94
C VAL A 313 -14.19 2.58 -0.63
N ALA A 314 -13.43 3.61 -0.27
CA ALA A 314 -12.67 3.67 0.97
C ALA A 314 -13.43 4.37 2.11
N VAL A 315 -14.61 4.96 1.82
CA VAL A 315 -15.36 5.75 2.80
C VAL A 315 -16.87 5.48 2.77
N LEU A 316 -17.40 4.96 1.65
CA LEU A 316 -18.83 4.68 1.51
C LEU A 316 -19.14 3.21 1.83
N VAL A 317 -20.19 2.99 2.63
CA VAL A 317 -20.71 1.71 3.07
C VAL A 317 -22.23 1.67 2.85
N ASP A 318 -22.70 0.68 2.12
CA ASP A 318 -24.11 0.32 2.05
C ASP A 318 -24.32 -0.87 3.01
N GLU A 319 -25.17 -0.70 4.02
CA GLU A 319 -25.38 -1.71 5.07
C GLU A 319 -25.81 -3.09 4.55
N ALA A 320 -26.57 -3.12 3.48
CA ALA A 320 -27.07 -4.35 2.87
C ALA A 320 -26.09 -4.95 1.85
N LYS A 321 -25.28 -4.10 1.18
CA LYS A 321 -24.48 -4.51 0.03
C LYS A 321 -22.97 -4.63 0.32
N SER A 322 -22.47 -3.97 1.36
CA SER A 322 -21.04 -4.02 1.70
C SER A 322 -20.69 -5.31 2.41
N SER A 323 -19.59 -5.94 1.96
CA SER A 323 -19.01 -7.12 2.61
C SER A 323 -18.43 -6.76 3.98
N THR A 324 -18.26 -7.77 4.83
CA THR A 324 -17.59 -7.63 6.14
C THR A 324 -16.18 -7.06 5.97
N ARG A 325 -15.45 -7.53 4.94
CA ARG A 325 -14.10 -7.02 4.61
C ARG A 325 -14.13 -5.55 4.19
N GLN A 326 -15.14 -5.15 3.41
CA GLN A 326 -15.30 -3.75 2.99
C GLN A 326 -15.57 -2.83 4.19
N LYS A 327 -16.46 -3.22 5.10
CA LYS A 327 -16.77 -2.45 6.31
C LYS A 327 -15.55 -2.30 7.22
N SER A 328 -14.81 -3.37 7.47
CA SER A 328 -13.59 -3.30 8.29
C SER A 328 -12.49 -2.46 7.63
N ARG A 329 -12.36 -2.52 6.29
CA ARG A 329 -11.41 -1.68 5.56
C ARG A 329 -11.77 -0.20 5.63
N VAL A 330 -13.05 0.16 5.47
CA VAL A 330 -13.50 1.56 5.63
C VAL A 330 -13.19 2.05 7.05
N ALA A 331 -13.43 1.20 8.07
CA ALA A 331 -13.10 1.56 9.45
C ALA A 331 -11.61 1.85 9.64
N LEU A 332 -10.73 1.02 9.08
CA LEU A 332 -9.28 1.23 9.14
C LEU A 332 -8.88 2.50 8.38
N VAL A 333 -9.29 2.66 7.13
CA VAL A 333 -8.87 3.81 6.31
C VAL A 333 -9.33 5.14 6.93
N VAL A 334 -10.57 5.25 7.40
CA VAL A 334 -11.03 6.47 8.07
C VAL A 334 -10.24 6.74 9.34
N ALA A 335 -9.96 5.72 10.14
CA ALA A 335 -9.14 5.85 11.34
C ALA A 335 -7.69 6.24 11.02
N HIS A 336 -7.12 5.72 9.92
CA HIS A 336 -5.79 6.03 9.41
C HIS A 336 -5.65 7.53 9.09
N GLU A 337 -6.52 8.05 8.22
CA GLU A 337 -6.47 9.46 7.80
C GLU A 337 -6.65 10.42 8.97
N LEU A 338 -7.47 10.04 9.95
CA LEU A 338 -7.68 10.87 11.13
C LEU A 338 -6.53 10.76 12.16
N ALA A 339 -5.80 9.64 12.21
CA ALA A 339 -4.58 9.54 13.02
C ALA A 339 -3.45 10.44 12.51
N HIS A 340 -3.40 10.64 11.20
CA HIS A 340 -2.45 11.57 10.58
C HIS A 340 -2.56 13.00 11.09
N PHE A 341 -3.71 13.43 11.62
CA PHE A 341 -3.87 14.78 12.15
C PHE A 341 -2.88 15.06 13.29
N TRP A 342 -2.34 14.03 13.94
CA TRP A 342 -1.22 14.10 14.87
C TRP A 342 0.11 13.71 14.23
N PHE A 343 0.13 12.59 13.48
CA PHE A 343 1.32 12.06 12.82
C PHE A 343 1.31 12.38 11.32
N GLY A 344 1.90 13.49 10.93
CA GLY A 344 1.92 14.01 9.57
C GLY A 344 1.57 15.50 9.53
N ASP A 345 0.46 15.89 10.16
CA ASP A 345 -0.07 17.22 10.12
C ASP A 345 0.48 18.09 11.28
N LEU A 346 0.17 17.71 12.51
CA LEU A 346 0.68 18.42 13.69
C LEU A 346 2.20 18.32 13.80
N VAL A 347 2.73 17.11 13.69
CA VAL A 347 4.17 16.82 13.63
C VAL A 347 4.49 16.20 12.28
N THR A 348 5.29 16.89 11.47
CA THR A 348 5.61 16.47 10.11
C THR A 348 7.08 16.02 10.02
N MET A 349 7.39 15.03 9.17
CA MET A 349 8.78 14.66 8.88
C MET A 349 9.57 15.85 8.31
N LYS A 350 10.88 15.91 8.58
CA LYS A 350 11.77 16.92 7.98
C LYS A 350 11.96 16.72 6.49
N TRP A 351 12.01 15.46 6.08
CA TRP A 351 12.19 15.06 4.70
C TRP A 351 11.54 13.67 4.46
N TRP A 352 11.35 13.32 3.23
CA TRP A 352 10.69 12.09 2.81
C TRP A 352 11.41 10.80 3.25
N THR A 353 12.70 10.88 3.63
CA THR A 353 13.43 9.76 4.28
C THR A 353 12.69 9.23 5.52
N ASP A 354 12.03 10.11 6.24
CA ASP A 354 11.27 9.81 7.45
C ASP A 354 9.74 9.68 7.20
N LEU A 355 9.31 9.36 5.97
CA LEU A 355 7.89 9.19 5.59
C LEU A 355 7.15 8.24 6.53
N TRP A 356 7.81 7.18 6.95
CA TRP A 356 7.25 6.18 7.85
C TRP A 356 6.80 6.73 9.21
N LEU A 357 7.33 7.89 9.66
CA LEU A 357 6.91 8.54 10.91
C LEU A 357 5.43 8.94 10.88
N LYS A 358 4.86 9.19 9.70
CA LYS A 358 3.42 9.38 9.58
C LYS A 358 2.72 8.08 9.18
N GLU A 359 3.14 7.42 8.11
CA GLU A 359 2.45 6.24 7.56
C GLU A 359 2.44 5.04 8.50
N GLY A 360 3.59 4.71 9.08
CA GLY A 360 3.70 3.59 10.01
C GLY A 360 2.96 3.82 11.33
N PHE A 361 2.86 5.07 11.77
CA PHE A 361 2.07 5.38 12.98
C PHE A 361 0.59 5.50 12.69
N ALA A 362 0.16 6.12 11.61
CA ALA A 362 -1.24 6.11 11.22
C ALA A 362 -1.74 4.67 11.04
N SER A 363 -0.96 3.82 10.35
CA SER A 363 -1.27 2.40 10.19
C SER A 363 -1.35 1.65 11.53
N PHE A 364 -0.50 1.95 12.51
CA PHE A 364 -0.58 1.32 13.81
C PHE A 364 -1.79 1.83 14.62
N MET A 365 -2.05 3.12 14.60
CA MET A 365 -3.12 3.74 15.37
C MET A 365 -4.51 3.41 14.83
N GLU A 366 -4.67 3.15 13.53
CA GLU A 366 -5.94 2.64 12.99
C GLU A 366 -6.33 1.30 13.61
N TYR A 367 -5.37 0.36 13.78
CA TYR A 367 -5.61 -0.92 14.45
C TYR A 367 -5.86 -0.76 15.94
N MET A 368 -5.15 0.17 16.61
CA MET A 368 -5.38 0.48 18.02
C MET A 368 -6.80 1.00 18.24
N PHE A 369 -7.25 1.96 17.43
CA PHE A 369 -8.58 2.54 17.54
C PHE A 369 -9.67 1.52 17.20
N VAL A 370 -9.59 0.87 16.03
CA VAL A 370 -10.61 -0.08 15.58
C VAL A 370 -10.67 -1.28 16.52
N GLY A 371 -9.54 -1.80 16.98
CA GLY A 371 -9.48 -2.91 17.93
C GLY A 371 -10.13 -2.61 19.27
N ALA A 372 -9.98 -1.38 19.76
CA ALA A 372 -10.58 -0.93 21.03
C ALA A 372 -12.08 -0.62 20.93
N ASN A 373 -12.55 -0.12 19.78
CA ASN A 373 -13.89 0.46 19.65
C ASN A 373 -14.87 -0.39 18.83
N TYR A 374 -14.36 -1.35 18.02
CA TYR A 374 -15.12 -2.24 17.14
C TYR A 374 -14.61 -3.69 17.27
N PRO A 375 -14.71 -4.30 18.48
CA PRO A 375 -14.16 -5.63 18.76
C PRO A 375 -14.77 -6.72 17.87
N GLU A 376 -15.95 -6.51 17.32
CA GLU A 376 -16.63 -7.43 16.38
C GLU A 376 -15.85 -7.64 15.08
N PHE A 377 -15.00 -6.69 14.68
CA PHE A 377 -14.14 -6.88 13.52
C PHE A 377 -12.93 -7.79 13.79
N LYS A 378 -12.59 -8.05 15.07
CA LYS A 378 -11.41 -8.86 15.44
C LYS A 378 -10.14 -8.44 14.71
N ILE A 379 -9.94 -7.15 14.56
CA ILE A 379 -9.00 -6.57 13.59
C ILE A 379 -7.53 -7.02 13.82
N TRP A 380 -7.15 -7.32 15.06
CA TRP A 380 -5.80 -7.84 15.35
C TRP A 380 -5.55 -9.27 14.79
N LEU A 381 -6.63 -10.03 14.50
CA LEU A 381 -6.51 -11.28 13.76
C LEU A 381 -6.30 -11.04 12.26
N HIS A 382 -6.83 -9.92 11.72
CA HIS A 382 -6.55 -9.50 10.34
C HIS A 382 -5.14 -8.96 10.19
N PHE A 383 -4.62 -8.27 11.20
CA PHE A 383 -3.29 -7.68 11.20
C PHE A 383 -2.19 -8.63 10.72
N VAL A 384 -2.22 -9.88 11.19
CA VAL A 384 -1.15 -10.84 10.84
C VAL A 384 -1.21 -11.29 9.37
N ASN A 385 -2.42 -11.32 8.76
CA ASN A 385 -2.59 -11.60 7.33
C ASN A 385 -2.33 -10.38 6.45
N ASP A 386 -2.86 -9.23 6.85
CA ASP A 386 -2.93 -8.06 5.98
C ASP A 386 -1.69 -7.16 6.12
N GLU A 387 -1.03 -7.13 7.29
CA GLU A 387 0.15 -6.32 7.56
C GLU A 387 1.41 -7.19 7.71
N LEU A 388 1.47 -8.03 8.74
CA LEU A 388 2.69 -8.78 9.07
C LEU A 388 3.18 -9.63 7.90
N ALA A 389 2.29 -10.39 7.26
CA ALA A 389 2.65 -11.25 6.12
C ALA A 389 3.09 -10.44 4.90
N GLN A 390 2.46 -9.27 4.64
CA GLN A 390 2.86 -8.40 3.53
C GLN A 390 4.22 -7.76 3.77
N GLY A 391 4.48 -7.26 4.99
CA GLY A 391 5.78 -6.76 5.39
C GLY A 391 6.88 -7.82 5.21
N PHE A 392 6.65 -9.04 5.70
CA PHE A 392 7.56 -10.16 5.49
C PHE A 392 7.80 -10.50 4.02
N SER A 393 6.76 -10.47 3.20
CA SER A 393 6.87 -10.85 1.78
C SER A 393 7.81 -9.94 1.01
N LEU A 394 7.70 -8.63 1.20
CA LEU A 394 8.58 -7.68 0.52
C LEU A 394 9.98 -7.63 1.14
N ASP A 395 10.07 -7.65 2.47
CA ASP A 395 11.33 -7.47 3.18
C ASP A 395 12.23 -8.73 3.17
N ALA A 396 11.69 -9.89 2.75
CA ALA A 396 12.46 -11.10 2.48
C ALA A 396 13.26 -11.05 1.17
N LEU A 397 13.00 -10.07 0.30
CA LEU A 397 13.70 -9.91 -0.97
C LEU A 397 15.09 -9.29 -0.77
N LYS A 398 16.04 -9.63 -1.64
CA LYS A 398 17.35 -8.95 -1.72
C LYS A 398 17.19 -7.50 -2.19
N SER A 399 16.17 -7.25 -3.00
CA SER A 399 15.78 -5.94 -3.52
C SER A 399 14.88 -5.12 -2.58
N SER A 400 14.77 -5.51 -1.30
CA SER A 400 14.11 -4.69 -0.27
C SER A 400 14.89 -3.40 0.00
N HIS A 401 14.35 -2.56 0.88
CA HIS A 401 15.00 -1.34 1.37
C HIS A 401 14.76 -1.17 2.88
N PRO A 402 15.56 -0.36 3.59
CA PRO A 402 15.27 -0.01 4.98
C PRO A 402 14.02 0.86 5.10
N ILE A 403 13.46 0.95 6.29
CA ILE A 403 12.35 1.89 6.59
C ILE A 403 12.81 3.35 6.41
N GLU A 404 14.00 3.69 6.95
CA GLU A 404 14.66 4.97 6.72
C GLU A 404 15.43 4.90 5.39
N VAL A 405 14.74 5.15 4.28
CA VAL A 405 15.35 5.10 2.93
C VAL A 405 15.75 6.50 2.48
N GLU A 406 17.01 6.68 2.10
CA GLU A 406 17.47 7.95 1.54
C GLU A 406 16.76 8.23 0.21
N ILE A 407 16.14 9.39 0.13
CA ILE A 407 15.48 9.90 -1.06
C ILE A 407 16.32 11.03 -1.64
N ASP A 408 17.06 10.69 -2.68
CA ASP A 408 17.88 11.66 -3.42
C ASP A 408 17.05 12.47 -4.44
N ASN A 409 15.96 11.87 -4.96
CA ASN A 409 15.12 12.50 -5.98
C ASN A 409 13.63 12.29 -5.65
N PRO A 410 12.82 13.35 -5.56
CA PRO A 410 11.37 13.26 -5.32
C PRO A 410 10.59 12.41 -6.34
N ASN A 411 11.11 12.23 -7.56
CA ASN A 411 10.48 11.35 -8.55
C ASN A 411 10.57 9.85 -8.18
N GLU A 412 11.36 9.50 -7.16
CA GLU A 412 11.48 8.14 -6.63
C GLU A 412 10.52 7.89 -5.44
N LEU A 413 9.78 8.92 -5.01
CA LEU A 413 8.92 8.85 -3.81
C LEU A 413 7.79 7.83 -3.95
N ASP A 414 7.15 7.74 -5.11
CA ASP A 414 6.01 6.81 -5.27
C ASP A 414 6.41 5.34 -5.09
N GLU A 415 7.70 4.99 -5.25
CA GLU A 415 8.22 3.64 -5.00
C GLU A 415 8.34 3.26 -3.52
N ILE A 416 8.36 4.24 -2.62
CA ILE A 416 8.47 3.98 -1.17
C ILE A 416 7.12 3.94 -0.44
N TYR A 417 6.00 4.24 -1.12
CA TYR A 417 4.65 3.96 -0.60
C TYR A 417 4.34 2.47 -0.78
N ASP A 418 5.05 1.63 -0.06
CA ASP A 418 5.02 0.18 -0.19
C ASP A 418 4.88 -0.54 1.16
N SER A 419 4.89 -1.87 1.15
CA SER A 419 4.75 -2.68 2.36
C SER A 419 5.88 -2.51 3.38
N ILE A 420 7.00 -1.85 3.05
CA ILE A 420 8.03 -1.53 4.04
C ILE A 420 7.60 -0.29 4.84
N THR A 421 7.17 0.75 4.14
CA THR A 421 6.76 2.01 4.77
C THR A 421 5.46 1.85 5.59
N TYR A 422 4.51 1.02 5.14
CA TYR A 422 3.24 0.78 5.83
C TYR A 422 3.29 -0.46 6.74
N ALA A 423 3.43 -1.64 6.18
CA ALA A 423 3.21 -2.91 6.87
C ALA A 423 4.36 -3.32 7.79
N LYS A 424 5.63 -3.17 7.35
CA LYS A 424 6.79 -3.44 8.23
C LYS A 424 6.82 -2.42 9.36
N SER A 425 6.68 -1.13 9.07
CA SER A 425 6.73 -0.08 10.09
C SER A 425 5.59 -0.23 11.12
N ASN A 426 4.36 -0.53 10.66
CA ASN A 426 3.23 -0.89 11.51
C ASN A 426 3.58 -2.09 12.43
N SER A 427 4.16 -3.15 11.86
CA SER A 427 4.54 -4.35 12.59
C SER A 427 5.64 -4.10 13.63
N ILE A 428 6.64 -3.25 13.36
CA ILE A 428 7.67 -2.91 14.35
C ILE A 428 7.13 -1.99 15.45
N ASN A 429 6.14 -1.12 15.14
CA ASN A 429 5.44 -0.33 16.16
C ASN A 429 4.65 -1.24 17.10
N ARG A 430 3.95 -2.26 16.56
CA ARG A 430 3.29 -3.29 17.36
C ARG A 430 4.28 -4.08 18.23
N MET A 431 5.42 -4.48 17.67
CA MET A 431 6.50 -5.15 18.40
C MET A 431 7.04 -4.28 19.53
N LEU A 432 7.31 -3.00 19.29
CA LEU A 432 7.80 -2.06 20.30
C LEU A 432 6.76 -1.83 21.40
N CYS A 433 5.49 -1.63 21.03
CA CYS A 433 4.39 -1.50 21.98
C CYS A 433 4.26 -2.74 22.89
N SER A 434 4.35 -3.95 22.32
CA SER A 434 4.36 -5.21 23.10
C SER A 434 5.59 -5.35 24.01
N TYR A 435 6.73 -4.84 23.59
CA TYR A 435 7.99 -4.89 24.36
C TYR A 435 7.97 -3.94 25.55
N LEU A 436 7.59 -2.67 25.32
CA LEU A 436 7.59 -1.63 26.36
C LEU A 436 6.35 -1.68 27.27
N GLY A 437 5.24 -2.25 26.78
CA GLY A 437 3.90 -2.12 27.33
C GLY A 437 3.19 -0.86 26.85
N GLU A 438 1.86 -0.96 26.69
CA GLU A 438 1.03 0.08 26.05
C GLU A 438 1.12 1.44 26.76
N GLU A 439 1.07 1.49 28.09
CA GLU A 439 1.15 2.74 28.84
C GLU A 439 2.48 3.48 28.63
N THR A 440 3.60 2.74 28.62
CA THR A 440 4.93 3.31 28.39
C THR A 440 5.09 3.79 26.96
N PHE A 441 4.55 3.01 26.00
CA PHE A 441 4.52 3.38 24.58
C PHE A 441 3.69 4.66 24.36
N GLN A 442 2.48 4.73 24.92
CA GLN A 442 1.63 5.91 24.87
C GLN A 442 2.34 7.15 25.44
N LYS A 443 2.99 7.00 26.63
CA LYS A 443 3.77 8.09 27.24
C LYS A 443 4.87 8.60 26.31
N GLY A 444 5.59 7.71 25.64
CA GLY A 444 6.63 8.08 24.66
C GLY A 444 6.05 8.89 23.49
N LEU A 445 4.91 8.47 22.95
CA LEU A 445 4.25 9.22 21.87
C LEU A 445 3.73 10.59 22.33
N ARG A 446 3.20 10.72 23.53
CA ARG A 446 2.79 12.01 24.10
C ARG A 446 3.95 12.97 24.24
N ILE A 447 5.12 12.51 24.71
CA ILE A 447 6.34 13.31 24.80
C ILE A 447 6.78 13.77 23.41
N TYR A 448 6.79 12.87 22.42
CA TYR A 448 7.16 13.18 21.05
C TYR A 448 6.25 14.24 20.44
N LEU A 449 4.92 14.02 20.49
CA LEU A 449 3.94 14.93 19.90
C LEU A 449 3.96 16.30 20.58
N ASP A 450 4.05 16.36 21.92
CA ASP A 450 4.09 17.64 22.64
C ASP A 450 5.35 18.46 22.31
N ARG A 451 6.49 17.77 22.16
CA ARG A 451 7.79 18.38 21.87
C ARG A 451 7.87 18.98 20.46
N PHE A 452 7.29 18.30 19.47
CA PHE A 452 7.45 18.67 18.07
C PHE A 452 6.17 19.23 17.42
N LYS A 453 5.08 19.43 18.18
CA LYS A 453 3.82 19.99 17.64
C LYS A 453 4.06 21.27 16.84
N TYR A 454 3.42 21.36 15.67
CA TYR A 454 3.58 22.40 14.66
C TYR A 454 4.98 22.50 14.04
N GLY A 455 5.86 21.56 14.33
CA GLY A 455 7.22 21.47 13.81
C GLY A 455 7.44 20.26 12.93
N ASN A 456 8.73 19.97 12.73
CA ASN A 456 9.21 18.82 11.97
C ASN A 456 10.12 17.96 12.85
N ALA A 457 10.09 16.66 12.62
CA ALA A 457 10.88 15.69 13.36
C ALA A 457 11.58 14.69 12.42
N VAL A 458 12.56 13.96 12.95
CA VAL A 458 13.23 12.83 12.32
C VAL A 458 13.07 11.58 13.19
N THR A 459 13.32 10.41 12.64
CA THR A 459 13.21 9.12 13.34
C THR A 459 13.91 9.09 14.70
N ALA A 460 15.10 9.71 14.83
CA ALA A 460 15.84 9.75 16.07
C ALA A 460 15.09 10.47 17.21
N ASP A 461 14.35 11.52 16.89
CA ASP A 461 13.56 12.30 17.85
C ASP A 461 12.46 11.45 18.51
N LEU A 462 11.85 10.56 17.74
CA LEU A 462 10.84 9.61 18.24
C LEU A 462 11.48 8.60 19.21
N TRP A 463 12.63 8.01 18.83
CA TRP A 463 13.30 7.04 19.70
C TRP A 463 13.84 7.65 20.98
N ASP A 464 14.28 8.90 20.95
CA ASP A 464 14.69 9.65 22.14
C ASP A 464 13.51 9.84 23.09
N ALA A 465 12.30 10.15 22.59
CA ALA A 465 11.09 10.27 23.41
C ALA A 465 10.67 8.92 24.05
N HIS A 466 10.76 7.83 23.31
CA HIS A 466 10.50 6.50 23.89
C HIS A 466 11.55 6.05 24.89
N SER A 467 12.82 6.41 24.66
CA SER A 467 13.90 6.13 25.62
C SER A 467 13.68 6.90 26.93
N GLU A 468 13.26 8.16 26.85
CA GLU A 468 12.90 8.99 28.02
C GLU A 468 11.70 8.40 28.79
N ALA A 469 10.66 7.96 28.06
CA ALA A 469 9.45 7.40 28.67
C ALA A 469 9.71 6.08 29.41
N SER A 470 10.59 5.23 28.85
CA SER A 470 10.83 3.84 29.32
C SER A 470 12.05 3.70 30.22
N GLY A 471 13.00 4.63 30.19
CA GLY A 471 14.31 4.50 30.83
C GLY A 471 15.22 3.44 30.18
N GLN A 472 14.89 2.98 28.95
CA GLN A 472 15.64 1.98 28.18
C GLN A 472 16.25 2.62 26.93
N ASP A 473 17.33 2.04 26.41
CA ASP A 473 17.92 2.49 25.14
C ASP A 473 17.09 1.99 23.93
N VAL A 474 15.92 2.60 23.73
CA VAL A 474 15.04 2.30 22.61
C VAL A 474 15.66 2.72 21.27
N LYS A 475 16.48 3.76 21.27
CA LYS A 475 17.15 4.26 20.07
C LYS A 475 18.07 3.21 19.45
N THR A 476 18.92 2.58 20.24
CA THR A 476 19.81 1.50 19.77
C THR A 476 19.01 0.28 19.32
N LEU A 477 17.99 -0.12 20.10
CA LEU A 477 17.10 -1.23 19.76
C LEU A 477 16.44 -1.01 18.40
N MET A 478 15.74 0.12 18.23
CA MET A 478 14.92 0.37 17.05
C MET A 478 15.72 0.76 15.81
N SER A 479 16.91 1.36 15.97
CA SER A 479 17.79 1.64 14.83
C SER A 479 18.18 0.38 14.06
N SER A 480 18.25 -0.78 14.73
CA SER A 480 18.50 -2.06 14.05
C SER A 480 17.34 -2.51 13.15
N TRP A 481 16.13 -1.97 13.33
CA TRP A 481 14.93 -2.30 12.57
C TRP A 481 14.62 -1.28 11.47
N THR A 482 14.95 0.00 11.69
CA THR A 482 14.59 1.07 10.75
C THR A 482 15.69 1.38 9.73
N LYS A 483 16.97 1.19 10.10
CA LYS A 483 18.13 1.51 9.24
C LYS A 483 18.65 0.35 8.40
N GLN A 484 18.15 -0.85 8.63
CA GLN A 484 18.55 -2.05 7.92
C GLN A 484 17.35 -2.62 7.15
N MET A 485 17.58 -3.08 5.91
CA MET A 485 16.62 -3.89 5.19
C MET A 485 16.59 -5.32 5.73
N GLY A 486 15.46 -6.00 5.54
CA GLY A 486 15.30 -7.38 5.98
C GLY A 486 14.93 -7.51 7.45
N PHE A 487 14.85 -8.74 7.89
CA PHE A 487 14.46 -9.13 9.24
C PHE A 487 15.13 -10.46 9.62
N PRO A 488 15.25 -10.80 10.92
CA PRO A 488 15.93 -12.01 11.34
C PRO A 488 15.08 -13.27 11.16
N LEU A 489 15.75 -14.36 10.76
CA LEU A 489 15.37 -15.73 11.02
C LEU A 489 16.04 -16.16 12.33
N VAL A 490 15.24 -16.48 13.32
CA VAL A 490 15.70 -17.00 14.62
C VAL A 490 15.66 -18.51 14.57
N SER A 491 16.81 -19.17 14.54
CA SER A 491 16.92 -20.61 14.69
C SER A 491 17.09 -20.97 16.15
N VAL A 492 16.42 -22.02 16.59
CA VAL A 492 16.42 -22.47 17.98
C VAL A 492 16.92 -23.91 18.11
N THR A 493 17.70 -24.18 19.11
CA THR A 493 17.95 -25.53 19.62
C THR A 493 17.76 -25.55 21.13
N GLN A 494 17.49 -26.72 21.68
CA GLN A 494 17.22 -26.84 23.12
C GLN A 494 17.97 -28.04 23.75
N ARG A 495 18.29 -27.90 25.02
CA ARG A 495 18.76 -29.00 25.87
C ARG A 495 18.16 -28.90 27.28
N VAL A 496 18.03 -30.05 27.96
CA VAL A 496 17.61 -30.11 29.37
C VAL A 496 18.87 -30.00 30.23
N ASP A 497 18.82 -29.19 31.28
CA ASP A 497 19.91 -29.00 32.23
C ASP A 497 19.31 -28.92 33.66
N GLY A 498 19.22 -30.05 34.31
CA GLY A 498 18.54 -30.18 35.58
C GLY A 498 17.04 -29.92 35.46
N ASP A 499 16.52 -28.91 36.14
CA ASP A 499 15.15 -28.47 36.15
C ASP A 499 14.90 -27.31 35.13
N LYS A 500 15.92 -26.98 34.32
CA LYS A 500 15.89 -25.90 33.36
C LYS A 500 15.89 -26.42 31.93
N ARG A 501 15.26 -25.66 31.02
CA ARG A 501 15.39 -25.82 29.59
C ARG A 501 16.34 -24.72 29.08
N ILE A 502 17.48 -25.08 28.49
CA ILE A 502 18.39 -24.14 27.88
C ILE A 502 18.03 -24.03 26.39
N LEU A 503 17.69 -22.83 25.96
CA LEU A 503 17.49 -22.49 24.55
C LEU A 503 18.74 -21.80 24.02
N LYS A 504 19.33 -22.34 22.97
CA LYS A 504 20.36 -21.66 22.18
C LYS A 504 19.66 -21.05 20.98
N LEU A 505 19.64 -19.73 20.90
CA LEU A 505 19.07 -18.96 19.80
C LEU A 505 20.19 -18.40 18.93
N SER A 506 20.00 -18.46 17.62
CA SER A 506 20.87 -17.79 16.66
C SER A 506 20.04 -17.00 15.65
N GLN A 507 20.56 -15.87 15.18
CA GLN A 507 19.89 -15.03 14.20
C GLN A 507 20.72 -14.84 12.92
N THR A 508 20.01 -14.86 11.78
CA THR A 508 20.56 -14.51 10.46
C THR A 508 19.49 -13.75 9.71
N ARG A 509 19.85 -12.89 8.75
CA ARG A 509 18.82 -12.29 7.87
C ARG A 509 18.07 -13.40 7.13
N PHE A 510 16.74 -13.34 7.15
CA PHE A 510 15.92 -14.20 6.30
C PHE A 510 15.95 -13.66 4.86
N VAL A 511 16.28 -14.54 3.89
CA VAL A 511 16.23 -14.23 2.47
C VAL A 511 15.37 -15.26 1.78
N ALA A 512 14.40 -14.80 0.96
CA ALA A 512 13.37 -15.65 0.36
C ALA A 512 13.90 -16.75 -0.56
N ASP A 513 15.09 -16.60 -1.15
CA ASP A 513 15.74 -17.62 -1.98
C ASP A 513 16.57 -18.65 -1.20
N GLY A 514 16.69 -18.45 0.13
CA GLY A 514 17.48 -19.30 1.04
C GLY A 514 18.98 -19.06 1.00
N SER A 515 19.46 -18.07 0.25
CA SER A 515 20.88 -17.71 0.23
C SER A 515 21.33 -17.09 1.55
N LYS A 516 22.62 -17.09 1.79
CA LYS A 516 23.22 -16.41 2.94
C LYS A 516 23.23 -14.91 2.73
N ASP A 517 23.08 -14.18 3.82
CA ASP A 517 23.25 -12.73 3.83
C ASP A 517 24.73 -12.37 3.84
N ASP A 518 25.17 -11.63 2.82
CA ASP A 518 26.56 -11.19 2.67
C ASP A 518 26.89 -9.95 3.53
N GLN A 519 25.86 -9.23 4.00
CA GLN A 519 25.99 -8.00 4.79
C GLN A 519 26.20 -8.26 6.29
N ASN A 520 26.02 -9.50 6.73
CA ASN A 520 26.17 -9.91 8.14
C ASN A 520 25.33 -9.06 9.13
N LEU A 521 24.11 -8.71 8.74
CA LEU A 521 23.21 -7.87 9.54
C LEU A 521 22.86 -8.50 10.88
N LEU A 522 22.61 -7.66 11.88
CA LEU A 522 22.29 -8.05 13.25
C LEU A 522 21.18 -7.16 13.82
N TRP A 523 20.20 -7.76 14.46
CA TRP A 523 19.09 -7.05 15.11
C TRP A 523 19.11 -7.26 16.62
N GLN A 524 18.57 -6.33 17.36
CA GLN A 524 18.15 -6.57 18.74
C GLN A 524 16.72 -7.10 18.71
N VAL A 525 16.54 -8.41 18.97
CA VAL A 525 15.26 -9.10 18.73
C VAL A 525 14.54 -9.35 20.06
N PRO A 526 13.37 -8.70 20.31
CA PRO A 526 12.53 -9.04 21.45
C PRO A 526 11.94 -10.45 21.26
N ILE A 527 12.33 -11.38 22.11
CA ILE A 527 11.88 -12.76 22.09
C ILE A 527 10.83 -12.97 23.20
N THR A 528 9.68 -13.48 22.81
CA THR A 528 8.65 -13.97 23.72
C THR A 528 8.51 -15.47 23.59
N ILE A 529 8.24 -16.18 24.68
CA ILE A 529 7.97 -17.61 24.65
C ILE A 529 6.67 -17.95 25.38
N SER A 530 5.99 -19.01 24.91
CA SER A 530 4.92 -19.72 25.62
C SER A 530 5.24 -21.22 25.67
N THR A 531 4.52 -21.98 26.52
CA THR A 531 4.73 -23.41 26.72
C THR A 531 3.41 -24.18 26.66
N SER A 532 3.49 -25.51 26.55
CA SER A 532 2.31 -26.36 26.56
C SER A 532 1.50 -26.31 27.86
N ALA A 533 2.11 -25.90 28.99
CA ALA A 533 1.41 -25.72 30.25
C ALA A 533 0.38 -24.58 30.17
N ASP A 534 0.74 -23.46 29.56
CA ASP A 534 -0.16 -22.35 29.27
C ASP A 534 0.18 -21.71 27.90
N PRO A 535 -0.42 -22.19 26.82
CA PRO A 535 -0.18 -21.70 25.49
C PRO A 535 -0.55 -20.22 25.25
N LYS A 536 -1.39 -19.65 26.09
CA LYS A 536 -1.91 -18.27 25.96
C LYS A 536 -1.05 -17.24 26.70
N ALA A 537 -0.32 -17.67 27.72
CA ALA A 537 0.49 -16.77 28.52
C ALA A 537 1.94 -16.67 27.99
N ILE A 538 2.50 -15.46 28.07
CA ILE A 538 3.93 -15.26 27.87
C ILE A 538 4.66 -15.77 29.11
N LYS A 539 5.38 -16.88 29.00
CA LYS A 539 6.18 -17.48 30.06
C LYS A 539 7.39 -16.62 30.39
N GLN A 540 8.07 -16.09 29.36
CA GLN A 540 9.27 -15.28 29.53
C GLN A 540 9.46 -14.33 28.35
N LYS A 541 10.01 -13.13 28.62
CA LYS A 541 10.49 -12.15 27.63
C LYS A 541 12.01 -12.08 27.71
N MET A 542 12.68 -12.01 26.57
CA MET A 542 14.14 -11.98 26.44
C MET A 542 14.52 -11.03 25.32
N LEU A 543 15.78 -10.60 25.28
CA LEU A 543 16.30 -9.78 24.17
C LEU A 543 17.54 -10.47 23.59
N LEU A 544 17.43 -10.97 22.37
CA LEU A 544 18.55 -11.54 21.62
C LEU A 544 19.32 -10.40 20.95
N LYS A 545 20.52 -10.12 21.45
CA LYS A 545 21.40 -9.03 20.97
C LYS A 545 22.53 -9.52 20.09
N ASP A 546 22.98 -10.76 20.35
CA ASP A 546 24.14 -11.34 19.72
C ASP A 546 23.75 -12.24 18.53
N ARG A 547 24.74 -12.64 17.73
CA ARG A 547 24.56 -13.62 16.66
C ARG A 547 24.04 -14.95 17.19
N GLU A 548 24.56 -15.38 18.34
CA GLU A 548 24.11 -16.55 19.10
C GLU A 548 24.10 -16.22 20.59
N GLN A 549 23.08 -16.70 21.30
CA GLN A 549 22.94 -16.49 22.73
C GLN A 549 22.16 -17.65 23.37
N GLU A 550 22.55 -18.05 24.58
CA GLU A 550 21.81 -19.05 25.38
C GLU A 550 20.93 -18.38 26.44
N PHE A 551 19.73 -18.95 26.61
CA PHE A 551 18.78 -18.51 27.61
C PHE A 551 18.29 -19.68 28.42
N ALA A 552 18.33 -19.56 29.75
CA ALA A 552 17.79 -20.55 30.68
C ALA A 552 16.29 -20.24 30.91
N ILE A 553 15.44 -21.25 30.71
CA ILE A 553 14.01 -21.18 30.98
C ILE A 553 13.70 -22.12 32.15
N GLU A 554 13.22 -21.58 33.25
CA GLU A 554 12.90 -22.32 34.44
C GLU A 554 11.48 -22.86 34.47
N GLY A 555 11.26 -24.00 35.12
CA GLY A 555 9.93 -24.56 35.32
C GLY A 555 9.24 -25.00 34.05
N VAL A 556 9.99 -25.56 33.09
CA VAL A 556 9.47 -26.20 31.88
C VAL A 556 9.84 -27.66 31.87
N LYS A 557 8.85 -28.55 31.95
CA LYS A 557 9.07 -30.01 31.99
C LYS A 557 9.68 -30.53 30.71
N PRO A 558 10.37 -31.66 30.73
CA PRO A 558 11.03 -32.25 29.56
C PRO A 558 10.08 -32.56 28.39
N ASP A 559 8.84 -32.91 28.69
CA ASP A 559 7.78 -33.26 27.75
C ASP A 559 6.99 -32.03 27.24
N GLU A 560 7.21 -30.85 27.82
CA GLU A 560 6.56 -29.62 27.40
C GLU A 560 7.28 -29.03 26.17
N TRP A 561 6.51 -28.58 25.18
CA TRP A 561 7.04 -27.78 24.11
C TRP A 561 7.22 -26.32 24.50
N ILE A 562 8.14 -25.63 23.82
CA ILE A 562 8.36 -24.19 23.90
C ILE A 562 8.10 -23.60 22.52
N LYS A 563 7.25 -22.56 22.44
CA LYS A 563 7.02 -21.77 21.25
C LYS A 563 7.64 -20.38 21.40
N LEU A 564 8.44 -19.97 20.42
CA LEU A 564 9.00 -18.62 20.31
C LEU A 564 8.01 -17.70 19.60
N ASN A 565 8.18 -16.40 19.75
CA ASN A 565 7.29 -15.37 19.20
C ASN A 565 5.83 -15.58 19.63
N ALA A 566 5.62 -15.81 20.93
CA ALA A 566 4.28 -15.98 21.50
C ALA A 566 3.42 -14.74 21.22
N GLY A 567 2.20 -14.96 20.69
CA GLY A 567 1.30 -13.91 20.22
C GLY A 567 1.67 -13.34 18.85
N THR A 568 2.72 -13.86 18.20
CA THR A 568 3.18 -13.44 16.86
C THR A 568 3.31 -11.91 16.75
N THR A 569 3.90 -11.31 17.80
CA THR A 569 4.07 -9.85 17.92
C THR A 569 5.37 -9.33 17.33
N GLY A 570 6.40 -10.18 17.25
CA GLY A 570 7.73 -9.82 16.74
C GLY A 570 7.80 -9.90 15.22
N PHE A 571 8.55 -8.99 14.61
CA PHE A 571 8.79 -8.98 13.16
C PHE A 571 10.00 -9.87 12.80
N TYR A 572 9.91 -11.18 13.10
CA TYR A 572 10.92 -12.19 12.79
C TYR A 572 10.28 -13.56 12.58
N ARG A 573 10.96 -14.42 11.83
CA ARG A 573 10.56 -15.83 11.62
C ARG A 573 11.31 -16.77 12.54
N VAL A 574 10.72 -17.92 12.81
CA VAL A 574 11.32 -18.96 13.66
C VAL A 574 11.56 -20.23 12.86
N ASP A 575 12.79 -20.76 12.96
CA ASP A 575 13.20 -22.03 12.36
C ASP A 575 13.38 -23.07 13.47
N TYR A 576 12.39 -23.96 13.61
CA TYR A 576 12.39 -25.01 14.60
C TYR A 576 13.06 -26.29 14.07
N PRO A 577 13.89 -27.00 14.86
CA PRO A 577 14.27 -28.35 14.53
C PRO A 577 13.02 -29.26 14.49
N SER A 578 13.13 -30.36 13.73
CA SER A 578 11.98 -31.24 13.40
C SER A 578 11.25 -31.80 14.63
N ASP A 579 11.97 -32.11 15.69
CA ASP A 579 11.39 -32.62 16.95
C ASP A 579 10.57 -31.55 17.68
N MET A 580 11.09 -30.31 17.79
CA MET A 580 10.35 -29.20 18.38
C MET A 580 9.12 -28.82 17.56
N PHE A 581 9.22 -28.79 16.23
CA PHE A 581 8.09 -28.52 15.34
C PHE A 581 6.99 -29.59 15.49
N LYS A 582 7.37 -30.88 15.47
CA LYS A 582 6.42 -31.99 15.64
C LYS A 582 5.69 -31.95 16.98
N ALA A 583 6.33 -31.49 18.04
CA ALA A 583 5.71 -31.34 19.35
C ALA A 583 4.57 -30.30 19.37
N LEU A 584 4.58 -29.31 18.46
CA LEU A 584 3.55 -28.28 18.36
C LEU A 584 2.28 -28.77 17.61
N ILE A 585 2.41 -29.77 16.71
CA ILE A 585 1.31 -30.21 15.82
C ILE A 585 0.04 -30.63 16.55
N PRO A 586 0.08 -31.41 17.67
CA PRO A 586 -1.12 -31.76 18.40
C PRO A 586 -1.91 -30.55 18.89
N ASP A 587 -1.21 -29.52 19.37
CA ASP A 587 -1.83 -28.31 19.92
C ASP A 587 -2.27 -27.32 18.84
N ILE A 588 -1.72 -27.40 17.65
CA ILE A 588 -2.26 -26.76 16.46
C ILE A 588 -3.58 -27.44 16.06
N SER A 589 -3.59 -28.77 15.89
CA SER A 589 -4.76 -29.53 15.43
C SER A 589 -5.93 -29.51 16.42
N SER A 590 -5.65 -29.47 17.71
CA SER A 590 -6.66 -29.35 18.79
C SER A 590 -7.05 -27.91 19.10
N LYS A 591 -6.45 -26.92 18.42
CA LYS A 591 -6.66 -25.48 18.60
C LYS A 591 -6.35 -24.98 20.02
N ARG A 592 -5.46 -25.64 20.74
CA ARG A 592 -4.99 -25.17 22.07
C ARG A 592 -4.06 -23.96 21.95
N LEU A 593 -3.24 -23.90 20.88
CA LEU A 593 -2.46 -22.71 20.56
C LEU A 593 -3.38 -21.56 20.14
N PRO A 594 -3.08 -20.30 20.54
CA PRO A 594 -3.79 -19.12 20.07
C PRO A 594 -3.84 -19.02 18.54
N VAL A 595 -4.88 -18.36 18.00
CA VAL A 595 -5.11 -18.19 16.55
C VAL A 595 -3.88 -17.60 15.85
N VAL A 596 -3.37 -16.48 16.38
CA VAL A 596 -2.21 -15.79 15.81
C VAL A 596 -0.93 -16.62 15.85
N ASP A 597 -0.80 -17.52 16.83
CA ASP A 597 0.35 -18.42 16.96
C ASP A 597 0.27 -19.57 15.96
N ARG A 598 -0.93 -20.11 15.72
CA ARG A 598 -1.17 -21.09 14.64
C ARG A 598 -0.92 -20.48 13.27
N PHE A 599 -1.35 -19.22 13.08
CA PHE A 599 -1.02 -18.45 11.89
C PHE A 599 0.51 -18.32 11.71
N GLY A 600 1.23 -17.82 12.74
CA GLY A 600 2.67 -17.56 12.65
C GLY A 600 3.47 -18.81 12.30
N ILE A 601 3.14 -19.97 12.93
CA ILE A 601 3.80 -21.25 12.62
C ILE A 601 3.52 -21.66 11.17
N THR A 602 2.30 -21.47 10.67
CA THR A 602 1.91 -21.83 9.30
C THR A 602 2.62 -20.96 8.27
N ASP A 603 2.68 -19.66 8.50
CA ASP A 603 3.32 -18.70 7.62
C ASP A 603 4.85 -18.87 7.61
N ASP A 604 5.47 -19.10 8.79
CA ASP A 604 6.89 -19.41 8.88
C ASP A 604 7.23 -20.71 8.14
N LEU A 605 6.45 -21.78 8.32
CA LEU A 605 6.67 -23.03 7.62
C LEU A 605 6.67 -22.84 6.10
N PHE A 606 5.68 -22.12 5.56
CA PHE A 606 5.61 -21.91 4.12
C PHE A 606 6.75 -21.01 3.60
N ALA A 607 7.14 -20.00 4.37
CA ALA A 607 8.31 -19.18 4.04
C ALA A 607 9.61 -20.00 3.98
N LEU A 608 9.79 -20.95 4.91
CA LEU A 608 10.91 -21.88 4.91
C LEU A 608 10.87 -22.84 3.71
N VAL A 609 9.67 -23.26 3.26
CA VAL A 609 9.50 -24.03 1.99
C VAL A 609 9.96 -23.20 0.80
N LYS A 610 9.54 -21.94 0.69
CA LYS A 610 9.98 -21.03 -0.39
C LYS A 610 11.50 -20.85 -0.39
N ALA A 611 12.09 -20.68 0.77
CA ALA A 611 13.54 -20.56 0.94
C ALA A 611 14.33 -21.87 0.72
N GLY A 612 13.64 -23.03 0.54
CA GLY A 612 14.29 -24.32 0.37
C GLY A 612 14.95 -24.87 1.64
N ARG A 613 14.55 -24.38 2.81
CA ARG A 613 15.01 -24.88 4.14
C ARG A 613 14.20 -26.08 4.61
N THR A 614 12.98 -26.21 4.13
CA THR A 614 12.11 -27.38 4.32
C THR A 614 11.36 -27.66 3.02
N SER A 615 10.57 -28.73 2.95
CA SER A 615 9.91 -29.22 1.76
C SER A 615 8.39 -29.03 1.79
N ALA A 616 7.75 -28.95 0.60
CA ALA A 616 6.33 -28.68 0.45
C ALA A 616 5.42 -29.76 1.07
N ASP A 617 5.88 -31.00 1.19
CA ASP A 617 5.11 -32.09 1.82
C ASP A 617 4.85 -31.84 3.32
N GLN A 618 5.76 -31.14 4.00
CA GLN A 618 5.52 -30.73 5.40
C GLN A 618 4.37 -29.74 5.51
N PHE A 619 4.32 -28.76 4.58
CA PHE A 619 3.21 -27.82 4.52
C PHE A 619 1.88 -28.51 4.17
N LEU A 620 1.89 -29.44 3.20
CA LEU A 620 0.69 -30.22 2.85
C LEU A 620 0.23 -31.13 4.00
N SER A 621 1.17 -31.65 4.80
CA SER A 621 0.85 -32.43 5.99
C SER A 621 0.19 -31.57 7.08
N LEU A 622 0.68 -30.34 7.27
CA LEU A 622 0.04 -29.36 8.18
C LEU A 622 -1.36 -28.99 7.68
N LEU A 623 -1.54 -28.76 6.36
CA LEU A 623 -2.85 -28.50 5.76
C LEU A 623 -3.82 -29.66 6.04
N ALA A 624 -3.41 -30.90 5.82
CA ALA A 624 -4.22 -32.07 6.10
C ALA A 624 -4.59 -32.22 7.60
N ALA A 625 -3.71 -31.79 8.51
CA ALA A 625 -3.97 -31.76 9.94
C ALA A 625 -4.90 -30.62 10.37
N SER A 626 -5.14 -29.63 9.52
CA SER A 626 -5.90 -28.40 9.81
C SER A 626 -7.37 -28.46 9.37
N VAL A 627 -7.91 -29.63 9.00
CA VAL A 627 -9.31 -29.77 8.53
C VAL A 627 -10.36 -29.37 9.58
N ASN A 628 -9.99 -29.36 10.86
CA ASN A 628 -10.84 -28.92 11.96
C ASN A 628 -10.66 -27.43 12.30
N GLU A 629 -9.80 -26.72 11.61
CA GLU A 629 -9.60 -25.28 11.79
C GLU A 629 -10.87 -24.53 11.39
N ASP A 630 -11.22 -23.49 12.13
CA ASP A 630 -12.42 -22.67 11.95
C ASP A 630 -12.13 -21.17 11.95
N GLU A 631 -10.87 -20.78 12.03
CA GLU A 631 -10.48 -19.37 12.04
C GLU A 631 -10.03 -18.90 10.65
N TYR A 632 -10.63 -17.83 10.17
CA TYR A 632 -10.28 -17.20 8.90
C TYR A 632 -8.79 -16.88 8.80
N THR A 633 -8.21 -16.36 9.89
CA THR A 633 -6.80 -15.95 9.95
C THR A 633 -5.84 -17.10 9.63
N VAL A 634 -6.05 -18.28 10.20
CA VAL A 634 -5.19 -19.46 9.95
C VAL A 634 -5.38 -19.98 8.52
N TRP A 635 -6.63 -20.04 8.07
CA TRP A 635 -6.95 -20.42 6.69
C TRP A 635 -6.39 -19.43 5.68
N GLY A 636 -6.24 -18.15 6.02
CA GLY A 636 -5.56 -17.14 5.20
C GLY A 636 -4.12 -17.53 4.90
N ALA A 637 -3.35 -17.95 5.91
CA ALA A 637 -1.97 -18.42 5.72
C ALA A 637 -1.90 -19.71 4.89
N LEU A 638 -2.80 -20.68 5.17
CA LEU A 638 -2.89 -21.93 4.40
C LEU A 638 -3.24 -21.66 2.94
N ASP A 639 -4.23 -20.80 2.66
CA ASP A 639 -4.66 -20.46 1.30
C ASP A 639 -3.59 -19.65 0.53
N ALA A 640 -2.82 -18.79 1.20
CA ALA A 640 -1.68 -18.10 0.61
C ALA A 640 -0.59 -19.07 0.16
N GLY A 641 -0.27 -20.07 1.00
CA GLY A 641 0.65 -21.14 0.63
C GLY A 641 0.14 -21.97 -0.54
N LEU A 642 -1.13 -22.39 -0.52
CA LEU A 642 -1.78 -23.10 -1.63
C LEU A 642 -1.76 -22.26 -2.91
N SER A 643 -2.07 -20.98 -2.84
CA SER A 643 -2.06 -20.07 -4.00
C SER A 643 -0.67 -19.98 -4.62
N SER A 644 0.39 -19.90 -3.80
CA SER A 644 1.77 -19.88 -4.27
C SER A 644 2.16 -21.18 -4.97
N LEU A 645 1.80 -22.33 -4.40
CA LEU A 645 2.05 -23.65 -5.03
C LEU A 645 1.26 -23.80 -6.34
N ILE A 646 -0.02 -23.46 -6.35
CA ILE A 646 -0.88 -23.51 -7.56
C ILE A 646 -0.27 -22.66 -8.67
N ASN A 647 0.18 -21.45 -8.35
CA ASN A 647 0.77 -20.56 -9.33
C ASN A 647 1.98 -21.20 -10.04
N VAL A 648 2.88 -21.81 -9.30
CA VAL A 648 4.08 -22.44 -9.88
C VAL A 648 3.78 -23.78 -10.55
N ILE A 649 2.86 -24.58 -10.00
CA ILE A 649 2.43 -25.87 -10.56
C ILE A 649 1.79 -25.71 -11.95
N ASN A 650 1.17 -24.58 -12.26
CA ASN A 650 0.70 -24.26 -13.61
C ASN A 650 1.81 -24.30 -14.67
N ARG A 651 3.09 -24.25 -14.26
CA ARG A 651 4.28 -24.30 -15.10
C ARG A 651 5.08 -25.58 -14.94
N ALA A 652 4.55 -26.58 -14.23
CA ALA A 652 5.19 -27.87 -14.03
C ALA A 652 5.44 -28.60 -15.36
N THR A 653 6.47 -29.43 -15.37
CA THR A 653 6.81 -30.25 -16.52
C THR A 653 5.80 -31.42 -16.72
N ASP A 654 5.20 -31.88 -15.64
CA ASP A 654 4.14 -32.86 -15.65
C ASP A 654 2.76 -32.18 -15.83
N PRO A 655 2.09 -32.34 -16.97
CA PRO A 655 0.80 -31.72 -17.23
C PRO A 655 -0.33 -32.23 -16.32
N THR A 656 -0.15 -33.38 -15.67
CA THR A 656 -1.17 -33.98 -14.78
C THR A 656 -1.05 -33.47 -13.35
N LEU A 657 0.09 -32.86 -12.96
CA LEU A 657 0.35 -32.47 -11.58
C LEU A 657 -0.69 -31.49 -11.07
N ARG A 658 -1.12 -30.54 -11.91
CA ARG A 658 -2.13 -29.54 -11.51
C ARG A 658 -3.48 -30.22 -11.20
N SER A 659 -3.99 -31.08 -12.05
CA SER A 659 -5.28 -31.73 -11.83
C SER A 659 -5.26 -32.68 -10.63
N ARG A 660 -4.13 -33.36 -10.39
CA ARG A 660 -3.92 -34.21 -9.20
C ARG A 660 -3.90 -33.37 -7.92
N PHE A 661 -3.24 -32.23 -7.96
CA PHE A 661 -3.17 -31.29 -6.84
C PHE A 661 -4.54 -30.69 -6.54
N ASP A 662 -5.32 -30.32 -7.57
CA ASP A 662 -6.68 -29.84 -7.41
C ASP A 662 -7.59 -30.88 -6.73
N LYS A 663 -7.51 -32.15 -7.15
CA LYS A 663 -8.25 -33.24 -6.50
C LYS A 663 -7.89 -33.44 -5.04
N PHE A 664 -6.59 -33.29 -4.70
CA PHE A 664 -6.13 -33.34 -3.31
C PHE A 664 -6.74 -32.20 -2.50
N ILE A 665 -6.72 -30.98 -3.03
CA ILE A 665 -7.31 -29.81 -2.36
C ILE A 665 -8.81 -30.00 -2.16
N VAL A 666 -9.54 -30.40 -3.21
CA VAL A 666 -10.99 -30.64 -3.12
C VAL A 666 -11.29 -31.65 -2.03
N LYS A 667 -10.61 -32.83 -2.03
CA LYS A 667 -10.80 -33.83 -1.00
C LYS A 667 -10.54 -33.31 0.42
N THR A 668 -9.50 -32.50 0.58
CA THR A 668 -9.10 -31.94 1.88
C THR A 668 -10.08 -30.87 2.37
N LEU A 669 -10.57 -30.00 1.48
CA LEU A 669 -11.41 -28.86 1.86
C LEU A 669 -12.91 -29.14 1.85
N THR A 670 -13.40 -30.17 1.16
CA THR A 670 -14.85 -30.50 1.11
C THR A 670 -15.47 -30.64 2.51
N PRO A 671 -14.84 -31.30 3.49
CA PRO A 671 -15.40 -31.39 4.86
C PRO A 671 -15.55 -30.00 5.51
N VAL A 672 -14.61 -29.10 5.25
CA VAL A 672 -14.65 -27.72 5.76
C VAL A 672 -15.76 -26.93 5.07
N GLY A 673 -15.86 -27.01 3.74
CA GLY A 673 -16.92 -26.38 2.95
C GLY A 673 -18.31 -26.84 3.36
N ASN A 674 -18.50 -28.15 3.57
CA ASN A 674 -19.77 -28.72 4.02
C ASN A 674 -20.16 -28.22 5.42
N ARG A 675 -19.19 -28.08 6.32
CA ARG A 675 -19.42 -27.52 7.67
C ARG A 675 -19.85 -26.07 7.63
N LEU A 676 -19.26 -25.26 6.77
CA LEU A 676 -19.55 -23.83 6.64
C LEU A 676 -20.88 -23.57 5.89
N GLY A 677 -21.22 -24.42 4.93
CA GLY A 677 -22.39 -24.23 4.07
C GLY A 677 -22.35 -22.97 3.21
N TRP A 678 -23.47 -22.62 2.61
CA TRP A 678 -23.61 -21.44 1.74
C TRP A 678 -24.32 -20.26 2.40
N ASP A 679 -25.14 -20.52 3.42
CA ASP A 679 -26.01 -19.52 4.01
C ASP A 679 -25.52 -19.14 5.40
N LYS A 680 -25.71 -17.87 5.75
CA LYS A 680 -25.39 -17.33 7.07
C LYS A 680 -26.24 -17.98 8.15
N GLN A 681 -25.60 -18.42 9.23
CA GLN A 681 -26.26 -18.97 10.41
C GLN A 681 -26.58 -17.88 11.44
N ALA A 682 -27.63 -18.05 12.22
CA ALA A 682 -27.96 -17.13 13.28
C ALA A 682 -26.88 -17.13 14.38
N GLY A 683 -26.42 -15.95 14.79
CA GLY A 683 -25.36 -15.81 15.79
C GLY A 683 -23.95 -16.13 15.31
N GLU A 684 -23.74 -16.25 14.00
CA GLU A 684 -22.46 -16.55 13.39
C GLU A 684 -21.46 -15.39 13.59
N ASP A 685 -20.23 -15.75 13.94
CA ASP A 685 -19.11 -14.81 14.12
C ASP A 685 -18.83 -14.05 12.80
N SER A 686 -18.40 -12.79 12.89
CA SER A 686 -18.10 -11.93 11.73
C SER A 686 -17.03 -12.50 10.80
N GLN A 687 -16.14 -13.37 11.28
CA GLN A 687 -15.09 -14.01 10.49
C GLN A 687 -15.59 -15.19 9.65
N VAL A 688 -16.71 -15.82 10.05
CA VAL A 688 -17.21 -17.02 9.37
C VAL A 688 -17.68 -16.74 7.93
N PRO A 689 -18.37 -15.64 7.60
CA PRO A 689 -18.69 -15.31 6.22
C PRO A 689 -17.45 -15.15 5.32
N MET A 690 -16.37 -14.58 5.85
CA MET A 690 -15.10 -14.43 5.14
C MET A 690 -14.42 -15.79 4.94
N LEU A 691 -14.40 -16.65 5.96
CA LEU A 691 -13.89 -18.01 5.85
C LEU A 691 -14.70 -18.84 4.84
N ARG A 692 -16.01 -18.73 4.88
CA ARG A 692 -16.91 -19.37 3.90
C ARG A 692 -16.57 -18.96 2.47
N ALA A 693 -16.41 -17.68 2.20
CA ALA A 693 -16.02 -17.16 0.89
C ALA A 693 -14.64 -17.69 0.44
N LEU A 694 -13.67 -17.75 1.37
CA LEU A 694 -12.32 -18.26 1.11
C LEU A 694 -12.36 -19.74 0.70
N ILE A 695 -13.01 -20.58 1.52
CA ILE A 695 -13.05 -22.04 1.30
C ILE A 695 -13.87 -22.40 0.06
N LEU A 696 -15.09 -21.88 -0.09
CA LEU A 696 -15.92 -22.14 -1.28
C LEU A 696 -15.25 -21.58 -2.55
N GLY A 697 -14.61 -20.43 -2.46
CA GLY A 697 -13.82 -19.86 -3.54
C GLY A 697 -12.65 -20.76 -3.95
N ARG A 698 -11.96 -21.39 -2.99
CA ARG A 698 -10.86 -22.34 -3.28
C ARG A 698 -11.39 -23.63 -3.89
N LEU A 699 -12.46 -24.21 -3.35
CA LEU A 699 -13.12 -25.40 -3.90
C LEU A 699 -13.54 -25.18 -5.36
N ALA A 700 -14.20 -24.05 -5.64
CA ALA A 700 -14.62 -23.71 -7.00
C ALA A 700 -13.43 -23.52 -7.96
N ARG A 701 -12.34 -22.89 -7.51
CA ARG A 701 -11.11 -22.71 -8.32
C ARG A 701 -10.39 -24.03 -8.59
N CYS A 702 -10.55 -25.02 -7.72
CA CYS A 702 -9.99 -26.35 -7.91
C CYS A 702 -10.97 -27.34 -8.60
N GLY A 703 -12.10 -26.83 -9.13
CA GLY A 703 -13.01 -27.61 -9.97
C GLY A 703 -14.02 -28.47 -9.21
N ASP A 704 -14.35 -28.15 -7.94
CA ASP A 704 -15.40 -28.86 -7.23
C ASP A 704 -16.78 -28.59 -7.88
N GLU A 705 -17.30 -29.58 -8.60
CA GLU A 705 -18.52 -29.46 -9.39
C GLU A 705 -19.75 -29.11 -8.55
N ALA A 706 -19.83 -29.63 -7.32
CA ALA A 706 -20.95 -29.33 -6.42
C ALA A 706 -20.95 -27.83 -6.02
N THR A 707 -19.79 -27.29 -5.67
CA THR A 707 -19.63 -25.88 -5.35
C THR A 707 -19.94 -24.98 -6.55
N ILE A 708 -19.42 -25.35 -7.75
CA ILE A 708 -19.66 -24.61 -9.00
C ILE A 708 -21.18 -24.60 -9.34
N LYS A 709 -21.85 -25.74 -9.20
CA LYS A 709 -23.28 -25.87 -9.48
C LYS A 709 -24.11 -24.93 -8.59
N ILE A 710 -23.87 -24.94 -7.28
CA ILE A 710 -24.62 -24.09 -6.33
C ILE A 710 -24.32 -22.60 -6.60
N ALA A 711 -23.07 -22.27 -6.91
CA ALA A 711 -22.72 -20.88 -7.25
C ALA A 711 -23.47 -20.38 -8.50
N ARG A 712 -23.62 -21.23 -9.54
CA ARG A 712 -24.42 -20.93 -10.73
C ARG A 712 -25.90 -20.74 -10.40
N GLU A 713 -26.48 -21.64 -9.61
CA GLU A 713 -27.89 -21.54 -9.20
C GLU A 713 -28.15 -20.22 -8.46
N LYS A 714 -27.29 -19.87 -7.48
CA LYS A 714 -27.41 -18.60 -6.74
C LYS A 714 -27.20 -17.38 -7.66
N PHE A 715 -26.30 -17.44 -8.64
CA PHE A 715 -26.09 -16.36 -9.60
C PHE A 715 -27.30 -16.16 -10.50
N GLU A 716 -27.92 -17.23 -11.03
CA GLU A 716 -29.12 -17.14 -11.86
C GLU A 716 -30.32 -16.55 -11.08
N GLU A 717 -30.48 -16.93 -9.83
CA GLU A 717 -31.50 -16.33 -8.97
C GLU A 717 -31.22 -14.82 -8.74
N HIS A 718 -29.98 -14.45 -8.53
CA HIS A 718 -29.58 -13.06 -8.40
C HIS A 718 -29.83 -12.26 -9.68
N PHE A 719 -29.40 -12.80 -10.82
CA PHE A 719 -29.47 -12.10 -12.11
C PHE A 719 -30.91 -11.97 -12.62
N GLU A 720 -31.69 -13.06 -12.59
CA GLU A 720 -33.04 -13.11 -13.16
C GLU A 720 -34.11 -12.64 -12.16
N LYS A 721 -34.04 -13.09 -10.89
CA LYS A 721 -35.08 -12.83 -9.89
C LYS A 721 -34.74 -11.64 -8.98
N LYS A 722 -33.54 -11.03 -9.15
CA LYS A 722 -33.04 -9.93 -8.31
C LYS A 722 -32.91 -10.29 -6.82
N THR A 723 -32.70 -11.59 -6.53
CA THR A 723 -32.43 -12.05 -5.17
C THR A 723 -31.07 -11.50 -4.71
N GLU A 724 -31.00 -10.91 -3.53
CA GLU A 724 -29.74 -10.39 -2.99
C GLU A 724 -28.78 -11.52 -2.64
N LEU A 725 -27.53 -11.42 -3.11
CA LEU A 725 -26.45 -12.30 -2.71
C LEU A 725 -25.85 -11.80 -1.39
N HIS A 726 -25.41 -12.74 -0.53
CA HIS A 726 -24.63 -12.35 0.63
C HIS A 726 -23.36 -11.61 0.16
N PRO A 727 -23.10 -10.38 0.65
CA PRO A 727 -22.00 -9.54 0.14
C PRO A 727 -20.63 -10.23 0.13
N ASP A 728 -20.29 -10.99 1.18
CA ASP A 728 -19.02 -11.72 1.27
C ASP A 728 -18.88 -12.85 0.22
N LEU A 729 -19.98 -13.43 -0.25
CA LEU A 729 -19.96 -14.50 -1.26
C LEU A 729 -19.99 -13.98 -2.71
N ARG A 730 -20.32 -12.71 -2.91
CA ARG A 730 -20.52 -12.14 -4.24
C ARG A 730 -19.35 -12.33 -5.17
N LEU A 731 -18.13 -12.00 -4.72
CA LEU A 731 -16.93 -12.18 -5.53
C LEU A 731 -16.65 -13.66 -5.85
N THR A 732 -16.91 -14.56 -4.92
CA THR A 732 -16.77 -16.02 -5.14
C THR A 732 -17.73 -16.49 -6.22
N ILE A 733 -19.01 -16.12 -6.13
CA ILE A 733 -20.05 -16.49 -7.09
C ILE A 733 -19.77 -15.89 -8.47
N TYR A 734 -19.48 -14.58 -8.55
CA TYR A 734 -19.15 -13.91 -9.81
C TYR A 734 -17.90 -14.49 -10.45
N GLY A 735 -16.88 -14.85 -9.64
CA GLY A 735 -15.67 -15.50 -10.12
C GLY A 735 -15.91 -16.89 -10.71
N VAL A 736 -16.90 -17.64 -10.22
CA VAL A 736 -17.33 -18.91 -10.87
C VAL A 736 -17.90 -18.63 -12.27
N ILE A 737 -18.79 -17.66 -12.37
CA ILE A 737 -19.42 -17.29 -13.66
C ILE A 737 -18.37 -16.83 -14.67
N GLY A 738 -17.44 -15.93 -14.25
CA GLY A 738 -16.38 -15.45 -15.13
C GLY A 738 -15.44 -16.54 -15.63
N ARG A 739 -15.19 -17.60 -14.82
CA ARG A 739 -14.30 -18.71 -15.20
C ARG A 739 -15.01 -19.82 -15.99
N CYS A 740 -16.29 -20.09 -15.71
CA CYS A 740 -16.92 -21.34 -16.13
C CYS A 740 -18.00 -21.16 -17.20
N ASP A 741 -18.53 -19.94 -17.41
CA ASP A 741 -19.73 -19.74 -18.22
C ASP A 741 -19.46 -19.00 -19.54
N GLY A 742 -18.18 -18.84 -19.91
CA GLY A 742 -17.74 -18.30 -21.20
C GLY A 742 -18.38 -16.94 -21.52
N GLU A 743 -18.74 -16.74 -22.79
CA GLU A 743 -19.30 -15.49 -23.28
C GLU A 743 -20.65 -15.13 -22.62
N SER A 744 -21.49 -16.11 -22.32
CA SER A 744 -22.78 -15.88 -21.66
C SER A 744 -22.59 -15.29 -20.26
N GLY A 745 -21.69 -15.88 -19.47
CA GLY A 745 -21.33 -15.37 -18.14
C GLY A 745 -20.71 -13.97 -18.19
N ALA A 746 -19.78 -13.76 -19.11
CA ALA A 746 -19.12 -12.46 -19.30
C ALA A 746 -20.15 -11.35 -19.64
N ASN A 747 -21.13 -11.64 -20.51
CA ASN A 747 -22.17 -10.68 -20.88
C ASN A 747 -23.12 -10.36 -19.70
N LYS A 748 -23.47 -11.35 -18.86
CA LYS A 748 -24.28 -11.12 -17.67
C LYS A 748 -23.54 -10.26 -16.64
N LEU A 749 -22.25 -10.54 -16.37
CA LEU A 749 -21.40 -9.74 -15.47
C LEU A 749 -21.21 -8.31 -16.00
N LYS A 750 -21.00 -8.14 -17.31
CA LYS A 750 -20.91 -6.84 -17.96
C LYS A 750 -22.21 -6.04 -17.78
N LYS A 751 -23.37 -6.67 -17.94
CA LYS A 751 -24.65 -6.00 -17.72
C LYS A 751 -24.82 -5.52 -16.27
N ILE A 752 -24.39 -6.33 -15.28
CA ILE A 752 -24.39 -5.89 -13.86
C ILE A 752 -23.46 -4.69 -13.71
N PHE A 753 -22.23 -4.76 -14.22
CA PHE A 753 -21.26 -3.66 -14.17
C PHE A 753 -21.78 -2.34 -14.75
N GLU A 754 -22.48 -2.41 -15.89
CA GLU A 754 -23.01 -1.23 -16.59
C GLU A 754 -24.24 -0.60 -15.91
N THR A 755 -24.92 -1.32 -15.00
CA THR A 755 -26.16 -0.90 -14.38
C THR A 755 -26.09 -0.65 -12.88
N VAL A 756 -25.04 -1.15 -12.22
CA VAL A 756 -24.84 -0.93 -10.78
C VAL A 756 -24.19 0.42 -10.51
N ASP A 757 -24.62 1.09 -9.45
CA ASP A 757 -23.98 2.30 -8.93
C ASP A 757 -23.49 2.03 -7.50
N PHE A 758 -22.56 1.07 -7.39
CA PHE A 758 -21.91 0.73 -6.13
C PHE A 758 -20.51 0.13 -6.38
N GLY A 759 -19.49 0.88 -6.03
CA GLY A 759 -18.10 0.62 -6.40
C GLY A 759 -17.57 -0.76 -6.01
N GLU A 760 -17.98 -1.36 -4.87
CA GLU A 760 -17.56 -2.71 -4.51
C GLU A 760 -18.10 -3.76 -5.50
N VAL A 761 -19.35 -3.62 -5.96
CA VAL A 761 -19.95 -4.54 -6.93
C VAL A 761 -19.30 -4.37 -8.30
N GLU A 762 -19.04 -3.12 -8.73
CA GLU A 762 -18.30 -2.84 -9.97
C GLU A 762 -16.93 -3.54 -9.98
N ARG A 763 -16.18 -3.44 -8.89
CA ARG A 763 -14.86 -4.08 -8.73
C ARG A 763 -14.95 -5.60 -8.75
N HIS A 764 -16.00 -6.19 -8.14
CA HIS A 764 -16.24 -7.64 -8.21
C HIS A 764 -16.51 -8.10 -9.66
N CYS A 765 -17.27 -7.33 -10.46
CA CYS A 765 -17.49 -7.62 -11.86
C CYS A 765 -16.19 -7.54 -12.68
N ILE A 766 -15.38 -6.49 -12.47
CA ILE A 766 -14.09 -6.31 -13.16
C ILE A 766 -13.18 -7.52 -12.90
N ILE A 767 -13.03 -7.92 -11.65
CA ILE A 767 -12.20 -9.06 -11.25
C ILE A 767 -12.74 -10.36 -11.88
N ALA A 768 -14.06 -10.58 -11.81
CA ALA A 768 -14.69 -11.80 -12.32
C ALA A 768 -14.57 -11.95 -13.83
N MET A 769 -14.83 -10.88 -14.59
CA MET A 769 -14.69 -10.88 -16.07
C MET A 769 -13.24 -11.14 -16.50
N SER A 770 -12.26 -10.69 -15.72
CA SER A 770 -10.84 -10.94 -16.01
C SER A 770 -10.40 -12.38 -15.74
N GLN A 771 -11.17 -13.17 -14.98
CA GLN A 771 -10.80 -14.55 -14.64
C GLN A 771 -11.17 -15.57 -15.72
N THR A 772 -11.67 -15.15 -16.87
CA THR A 772 -12.00 -16.08 -17.97
C THR A 772 -10.75 -16.83 -18.46
N PRO A 773 -10.85 -18.15 -18.74
CA PRO A 773 -9.80 -18.91 -19.38
C PRO A 773 -9.78 -18.75 -20.93
N GLU A 774 -10.64 -17.93 -21.50
CA GLU A 774 -10.75 -17.72 -22.95
C GLU A 774 -10.02 -16.43 -23.35
N GLU A 775 -8.93 -16.56 -24.10
CA GLU A 775 -8.09 -15.43 -24.52
C GLU A 775 -8.86 -14.39 -25.34
N THR A 776 -9.80 -14.82 -26.17
CA THR A 776 -10.65 -13.93 -26.99
C THR A 776 -11.54 -13.03 -26.13
N LEU A 777 -12.12 -13.59 -25.06
CA LEU A 777 -12.91 -12.82 -24.09
C LEU A 777 -12.03 -11.87 -23.28
N LEU A 778 -10.83 -12.30 -22.87
CA LEU A 778 -9.86 -11.42 -22.22
C LEU A 778 -9.51 -10.21 -23.09
N LYS A 779 -9.14 -10.46 -24.36
CA LYS A 779 -8.83 -9.38 -25.33
C LYS A 779 -10.00 -8.41 -25.48
N SER A 780 -11.21 -8.93 -25.65
CA SER A 780 -12.41 -8.11 -25.76
C SER A 780 -12.64 -7.26 -24.50
N PHE A 781 -12.50 -7.84 -23.31
CA PHE A 781 -12.69 -7.11 -22.07
C PHE A 781 -11.61 -6.05 -21.81
N PHE A 782 -10.34 -6.36 -22.05
CA PHE A 782 -9.24 -5.41 -21.93
C PHE A 782 -9.38 -4.23 -22.90
N LYS A 783 -9.82 -4.51 -24.13
CA LYS A 783 -10.15 -3.44 -25.08
C LYS A 783 -11.28 -2.55 -24.58
N TYR A 784 -12.39 -3.14 -24.16
CA TYR A 784 -13.54 -2.43 -23.59
C TYR A 784 -13.11 -1.52 -22.42
N ALA A 785 -12.29 -2.05 -21.50
CA ALA A 785 -11.89 -1.33 -20.30
C ALA A 785 -10.87 -0.22 -20.58
N ILE A 786 -9.81 -0.54 -21.32
CA ILE A 786 -8.63 0.33 -21.48
C ILE A 786 -8.77 1.22 -22.71
N GLU A 787 -9.06 0.65 -23.90
CA GLU A 787 -9.09 1.41 -25.14
C GLU A 787 -10.39 2.23 -25.28
N GLU A 788 -11.55 1.62 -24.96
CA GLU A 788 -12.84 2.31 -24.97
C GLU A 788 -13.10 3.12 -23.69
N GLY A 789 -12.23 2.95 -22.65
CA GLY A 789 -12.27 3.75 -21.42
C GLY A 789 -13.50 3.50 -20.54
N LYS A 790 -14.08 2.29 -20.56
CA LYS A 790 -15.29 1.98 -19.81
C LYS A 790 -15.05 1.60 -18.34
N VAL A 791 -13.81 1.34 -17.96
CA VAL A 791 -13.38 1.12 -16.57
C VAL A 791 -12.56 2.32 -16.11
N ARG A 792 -12.82 2.80 -14.92
CA ARG A 792 -12.07 3.93 -14.32
C ARG A 792 -10.58 3.60 -14.20
N SER A 793 -9.73 4.56 -14.49
CA SER A 793 -8.27 4.39 -14.50
C SER A 793 -7.76 3.79 -13.18
N GLN A 794 -8.32 4.18 -12.06
CA GLN A 794 -7.95 3.69 -10.72
C GLN A 794 -8.23 2.20 -10.49
N ASP A 795 -9.15 1.59 -11.25
CA ASP A 795 -9.56 0.18 -11.10
C ASP A 795 -8.98 -0.74 -12.17
N LEU A 796 -8.24 -0.19 -13.17
CA LEU A 796 -7.62 -0.99 -14.24
C LEU A 796 -6.67 -2.06 -13.71
N MET A 797 -5.96 -1.80 -12.60
CA MET A 797 -5.07 -2.79 -11.99
C MET A 797 -5.79 -4.08 -11.59
N LEU A 798 -7.09 -4.01 -11.23
CA LEU A 798 -7.89 -5.17 -10.83
C LEU A 798 -8.06 -6.18 -11.96
N MET A 799 -8.03 -5.73 -13.21
CA MET A 799 -8.09 -6.59 -14.39
C MET A 799 -6.85 -7.47 -14.50
N PHE A 800 -5.67 -6.87 -14.31
CA PHE A 800 -4.41 -7.60 -14.33
C PHE A 800 -4.34 -8.61 -13.17
N TYR A 801 -4.77 -8.22 -11.97
CA TYR A 801 -4.85 -9.13 -10.83
C TYR A 801 -5.86 -10.26 -11.05
N GLY A 802 -7.03 -9.98 -11.62
CA GLY A 802 -8.05 -10.99 -11.93
C GLY A 802 -7.56 -11.99 -12.96
N ALA A 803 -6.93 -11.54 -14.04
CA ALA A 803 -6.43 -12.40 -15.12
C ALA A 803 -5.34 -13.38 -14.65
N ARG A 804 -4.56 -13.05 -13.63
CA ARG A 804 -3.57 -13.96 -13.03
C ARG A 804 -4.16 -15.27 -12.49
N ALA A 805 -5.46 -15.33 -12.27
CA ALA A 805 -6.12 -16.54 -11.77
C ALA A 805 -6.04 -17.73 -12.73
N THR A 806 -5.77 -17.51 -14.02
CA THR A 806 -5.67 -18.56 -15.04
C THR A 806 -4.29 -18.54 -15.71
N LYS A 807 -3.85 -19.71 -16.22
CA LYS A 807 -2.60 -19.80 -16.97
C LYS A 807 -2.62 -18.91 -18.24
N ILE A 808 -3.75 -18.96 -18.97
CA ILE A 808 -3.95 -18.15 -20.19
C ILE A 808 -3.88 -16.67 -19.86
N GLY A 809 -4.53 -16.24 -18.77
CA GLY A 809 -4.45 -14.85 -18.32
C GLY A 809 -3.04 -14.42 -17.93
N GLN A 810 -2.28 -15.26 -17.22
CA GLN A 810 -0.87 -15.00 -16.89
C GLN A 810 -0.01 -14.82 -18.14
N ASP A 811 -0.23 -15.63 -19.20
CA ASP A 811 0.49 -15.52 -20.47
C ASP A 811 0.09 -14.26 -21.24
N PHE A 812 -1.19 -13.90 -21.19
CA PHE A 812 -1.77 -12.75 -21.90
C PHE A 812 -1.33 -11.41 -21.34
N ILE A 813 -1.40 -11.18 -20.00
CA ILE A 813 -1.29 -9.85 -19.39
C ILE A 813 0.05 -9.18 -19.62
N TRP A 814 1.17 -9.94 -19.62
CA TRP A 814 2.49 -9.34 -19.84
C TRP A 814 2.66 -8.87 -21.29
N SER A 815 2.20 -9.67 -22.26
CA SER A 815 2.24 -9.25 -23.66
C SER A 815 1.35 -8.03 -23.90
N TYR A 816 0.12 -8.06 -23.36
CA TYR A 816 -0.82 -6.94 -23.48
C TYR A 816 -0.26 -5.64 -22.89
N PHE A 817 0.34 -5.71 -21.69
CA PHE A 817 0.95 -4.54 -21.05
C PHE A 817 2.02 -3.91 -21.94
N LYS A 818 2.94 -4.72 -22.52
CA LYS A 818 3.99 -4.22 -23.41
C LYS A 818 3.41 -3.52 -24.63
N ASP A 819 2.43 -4.14 -25.28
CA ASP A 819 1.82 -3.63 -26.50
C ASP A 819 1.03 -2.32 -26.28
N HIS A 820 0.51 -2.12 -25.06
CA HIS A 820 -0.36 -0.98 -24.69
C HIS A 820 0.30 0.03 -23.75
N THR A 821 1.62 -0.06 -23.54
CA THR A 821 2.39 0.83 -22.64
C THR A 821 2.09 2.31 -22.88
N LYS A 822 2.06 2.77 -24.15
CA LYS A 822 1.80 4.18 -24.47
C LYS A 822 0.41 4.65 -24.01
N ILE A 823 -0.59 3.80 -24.15
CA ILE A 823 -1.96 4.10 -23.71
C ILE A 823 -2.00 4.20 -22.18
N LEU A 824 -1.36 3.26 -21.48
CA LEU A 824 -1.29 3.24 -20.03
C LEU A 824 -0.53 4.44 -19.47
N LEU A 825 0.62 4.78 -20.05
CA LEU A 825 1.37 6.00 -19.70
C LEU A 825 0.53 7.28 -19.88
N GLY A 826 -0.22 7.37 -20.99
CA GLY A 826 -1.13 8.48 -21.24
C GLY A 826 -2.26 8.58 -20.20
N LYS A 827 -2.85 7.43 -19.82
CA LYS A 827 -3.94 7.39 -18.84
C LYS A 827 -3.47 7.73 -17.41
N PHE A 828 -2.31 7.26 -17.03
CA PHE A 828 -1.79 7.43 -15.66
C PHE A 828 -0.88 8.65 -15.48
N GLY A 829 -0.49 9.32 -16.57
CA GLY A 829 0.35 10.52 -16.48
C GLY A 829 1.84 10.23 -16.30
N GLY A 830 2.30 9.02 -16.64
CA GLY A 830 3.72 8.66 -16.61
C GLY A 830 4.07 7.46 -15.74
N VAL A 831 5.35 7.08 -15.74
CA VAL A 831 5.88 5.94 -14.95
C VAL A 831 5.90 6.21 -13.44
N ASN A 832 5.92 7.47 -13.04
CA ASN A 832 5.92 7.89 -11.63
C ASN A 832 4.56 7.64 -10.95
N SER A 833 3.49 7.38 -11.74
CA SER A 833 2.18 7.08 -11.18
C SER A 833 2.18 5.71 -10.49
N SER A 834 1.73 5.67 -9.25
CA SER A 834 1.51 4.41 -8.50
C SER A 834 0.58 3.46 -9.26
N LEU A 835 -0.42 3.96 -9.97
CA LEU A 835 -1.34 3.15 -10.78
C LEU A 835 -0.61 2.47 -11.95
N PHE A 836 0.33 3.16 -12.62
CA PHE A 836 1.16 2.54 -13.65
C PHE A 836 2.04 1.44 -13.06
N GLN A 837 2.69 1.72 -11.94
CA GLN A 837 3.57 0.75 -11.26
C GLN A 837 2.80 -0.48 -10.78
N HIS A 838 1.59 -0.31 -10.25
CA HIS A 838 0.71 -1.42 -9.87
C HIS A 838 0.29 -2.27 -11.08
N CYS A 839 -0.06 -1.67 -12.22
CA CYS A 839 -0.35 -2.40 -13.45
C CYS A 839 0.88 -3.14 -13.98
N PHE A 840 2.07 -2.51 -13.96
CA PHE A 840 3.34 -3.11 -14.35
C PHE A 840 3.65 -4.33 -13.48
N LYS A 841 3.56 -4.18 -12.16
CA LYS A 841 3.75 -5.28 -11.20
C LYS A 841 2.72 -6.38 -11.41
N ALA A 842 1.43 -6.05 -11.52
CA ALA A 842 0.37 -7.04 -11.70
C ALA A 842 0.47 -7.81 -13.02
N SER A 843 1.00 -7.20 -14.08
CA SER A 843 1.15 -7.85 -15.40
C SER A 843 2.32 -8.84 -15.47
N SER A 844 3.34 -8.68 -14.63
CA SER A 844 4.59 -9.43 -14.71
C SER A 844 4.87 -10.30 -13.47
N ASP A 845 4.43 -9.88 -12.29
CA ASP A 845 4.53 -10.70 -11.07
C ASP A 845 3.64 -11.95 -11.18
N GLY A 846 4.04 -13.05 -10.51
CA GLY A 846 3.35 -14.35 -10.60
C GLY A 846 3.81 -15.22 -11.77
N GLN A 847 4.66 -14.72 -12.66
CA GLN A 847 5.36 -15.55 -13.64
C GLN A 847 6.38 -16.48 -12.95
N CYS A 848 6.81 -17.51 -13.70
CA CYS A 848 7.68 -18.56 -13.16
C CYS A 848 8.73 -18.97 -14.22
N SER A 849 9.51 -18.01 -14.72
CA SER A 849 10.53 -18.27 -15.74
C SER A 849 11.59 -17.16 -15.75
N SER A 850 12.85 -17.57 -15.62
CA SER A 850 14.00 -16.65 -15.75
C SER A 850 14.05 -15.94 -17.11
N MET A 851 13.48 -16.54 -18.17
CA MET A 851 13.36 -15.90 -19.48
C MET A 851 12.38 -14.70 -19.42
N ILE A 852 11.27 -14.81 -18.72
CA ILE A 852 10.32 -13.69 -18.55
C ILE A 852 10.95 -12.62 -17.65
N ALA A 853 11.67 -13.00 -16.61
CA ALA A 853 12.41 -12.02 -15.81
C ALA A 853 13.40 -11.20 -16.66
N ALA A 854 14.14 -11.87 -17.55
CA ALA A 854 15.05 -11.18 -18.49
C ALA A 854 14.29 -10.31 -19.51
N ASP A 855 13.09 -10.73 -19.96
CA ASP A 855 12.25 -9.94 -20.86
C ASP A 855 11.73 -8.66 -20.17
N VAL A 856 11.36 -8.74 -18.88
CA VAL A 856 10.98 -7.57 -18.07
C VAL A 856 12.15 -6.58 -17.96
N GLU A 857 13.37 -7.04 -17.63
CA GLU A 857 14.58 -6.21 -17.58
C GLU A 857 14.89 -5.57 -18.94
N ASN A 858 14.74 -6.32 -20.01
CA ASN A 858 14.97 -5.83 -21.37
C ASN A 858 13.92 -4.80 -21.78
N TYR A 859 12.64 -5.03 -21.45
CA TYR A 859 11.56 -4.08 -21.71
C TYR A 859 11.86 -2.72 -21.07
N VAL A 860 12.16 -2.67 -19.78
CA VAL A 860 12.46 -1.42 -19.09
C VAL A 860 13.63 -0.69 -19.71
N ARG A 861 14.69 -1.43 -20.09
CA ARG A 861 15.90 -0.86 -20.69
C ARG A 861 15.69 -0.35 -22.12
N THR A 862 14.78 -0.93 -22.91
CA THR A 862 14.69 -0.68 -24.35
C THR A 862 13.46 0.13 -24.78
N TYR A 863 12.36 0.05 -24.02
CA TYR A 863 11.10 0.73 -24.35
C TYR A 863 10.88 2.03 -23.58
N LEU A 864 11.58 2.20 -22.46
CA LEU A 864 11.50 3.41 -21.65
C LEU A 864 12.75 4.27 -21.84
N ASP A 865 12.61 5.57 -21.66
CA ASP A 865 13.76 6.46 -21.57
C ASP A 865 14.58 6.22 -20.29
N ALA A 866 15.76 6.79 -20.23
CA ALA A 866 16.70 6.53 -19.13
C ALA A 866 16.17 6.97 -17.76
N ASP A 867 15.42 8.06 -17.69
CA ASP A 867 14.87 8.59 -16.45
C ASP A 867 13.70 7.70 -15.98
N SER A 868 12.79 7.34 -16.90
CA SER A 868 11.71 6.38 -16.63
C SER A 868 12.23 5.00 -16.20
N ALA A 869 13.29 4.50 -16.84
CA ALA A 869 13.92 3.23 -16.48
C ALA A 869 14.55 3.30 -15.06
N LYS A 870 15.14 4.43 -14.70
CA LYS A 870 15.67 4.67 -13.36
C LYS A 870 14.56 4.70 -12.31
N THR A 871 13.47 5.39 -12.58
CA THR A 871 12.29 5.44 -11.70
C THR A 871 11.71 4.06 -11.41
N LEU A 872 11.73 3.13 -12.36
CA LEU A 872 11.22 1.77 -12.18
C LEU A 872 12.29 0.74 -11.76
N ASP A 873 13.52 1.14 -11.43
CA ASP A 873 14.63 0.21 -11.16
C ASP A 873 14.33 -0.72 -9.97
N ARG A 874 13.88 -0.16 -8.84
CA ARG A 874 13.54 -0.94 -7.65
C ARG A 874 12.38 -1.89 -7.92
N THR A 875 11.29 -1.39 -8.48
CA THR A 875 10.11 -2.19 -8.85
C THR A 875 10.49 -3.31 -9.81
N THR A 876 11.33 -3.04 -10.82
CA THR A 876 11.82 -4.04 -11.77
C THR A 876 12.63 -5.13 -11.08
N ARG A 877 13.54 -4.79 -10.17
CA ARG A 877 14.32 -5.76 -9.39
C ARG A 877 13.44 -6.63 -8.52
N GLN A 878 12.45 -6.05 -7.82
CA GLN A 878 11.50 -6.80 -7.00
C GLN A 878 10.68 -7.80 -7.82
N ILE A 879 10.16 -7.38 -8.96
CA ILE A 879 9.40 -8.24 -9.87
C ILE A 879 10.27 -9.40 -10.38
N THR A 880 11.46 -9.11 -10.89
CA THR A 880 12.32 -10.12 -11.49
C THR A 880 12.89 -11.08 -10.47
N GLU A 881 13.14 -10.63 -9.25
CA GLU A 881 13.48 -11.49 -8.11
C GLU A 881 12.31 -12.41 -7.76
N SER A 882 11.09 -11.90 -7.66
CA SER A 882 9.87 -12.68 -7.39
C SER A 882 9.64 -13.78 -8.45
N ILE A 883 9.82 -13.46 -9.73
CA ILE A 883 9.69 -14.44 -10.83
C ILE A 883 10.72 -15.56 -10.69
N ARG A 884 11.98 -15.24 -10.38
CA ARG A 884 13.05 -16.23 -10.17
C ARG A 884 12.81 -17.10 -8.93
N LEU A 885 12.25 -16.51 -7.86
CA LEU A 885 11.84 -17.25 -6.65
C LEU A 885 10.76 -18.29 -6.97
N ASN A 886 9.75 -17.93 -7.78
CA ASN A 886 8.71 -18.84 -8.22
C ASN A 886 9.30 -20.03 -9.03
N GLU A 887 10.25 -19.77 -9.92
CA GLU A 887 10.95 -20.83 -10.68
C GLU A 887 11.72 -21.76 -9.74
N GLN A 888 12.41 -21.22 -8.75
CA GLN A 888 13.14 -22.01 -7.75
C GLN A 888 12.21 -22.85 -6.89
N LEU A 889 11.06 -22.27 -6.44
CA LEU A 889 10.05 -22.99 -5.68
C LEU A 889 9.55 -24.21 -6.45
N LEU A 890 9.24 -24.05 -7.74
CA LEU A 890 8.82 -25.16 -8.60
C LEU A 890 9.94 -26.21 -8.72
N LYS A 891 11.13 -25.83 -9.10
CA LYS A 891 12.26 -26.75 -9.30
C LYS A 891 12.58 -27.59 -8.06
N ARG A 892 12.50 -27.00 -6.87
CA ARG A 892 12.77 -27.69 -5.59
C ARG A 892 11.66 -28.65 -5.19
N ASN A 893 10.39 -28.37 -5.56
CA ASN A 893 9.26 -29.08 -4.99
C ASN A 893 8.46 -29.92 -5.99
N GLU A 894 8.67 -29.85 -7.31
CA GLU A 894 7.86 -30.58 -8.31
C GLU A 894 7.88 -32.12 -8.07
N SER A 895 9.06 -32.70 -7.84
CA SER A 895 9.16 -34.15 -7.55
C SER A 895 8.55 -34.53 -6.19
N ILE A 896 8.78 -33.71 -5.17
CA ILE A 896 8.24 -33.89 -3.82
C ILE A 896 6.72 -33.89 -3.83
N LEU A 897 6.13 -32.94 -4.56
CA LEU A 897 4.68 -32.85 -4.72
C LEU A 897 4.11 -34.07 -5.45
N LYS A 898 4.78 -34.54 -6.51
CA LYS A 898 4.41 -35.77 -7.22
C LYS A 898 4.40 -37.00 -6.31
N GLU A 899 5.46 -37.19 -5.53
CA GLU A 899 5.58 -38.29 -4.57
C GLU A 899 4.51 -38.21 -3.47
N TYR A 900 4.33 -37.03 -2.88
CA TYR A 900 3.32 -36.79 -1.84
C TYR A 900 1.91 -37.14 -2.35
N LEU A 901 1.55 -36.65 -3.54
CA LEU A 901 0.23 -36.91 -4.14
C LEU A 901 0.06 -38.39 -4.44
N THR A 902 1.07 -39.05 -5.04
CA THR A 902 1.02 -40.49 -5.32
C THR A 902 0.83 -41.32 -4.05
N LYS A 903 1.58 -41.00 -2.97
CA LYS A 903 1.48 -41.68 -1.69
C LYS A 903 0.09 -41.51 -1.05
N ASN A 904 -0.61 -40.42 -1.32
CA ASN A 904 -1.93 -40.11 -0.79
C ASN A 904 -3.07 -40.49 -1.75
N GLY A 905 -2.79 -41.22 -2.82
CA GLY A 905 -3.80 -41.80 -3.75
C GLY A 905 -4.34 -40.81 -4.79
N PHE A 906 -3.56 -39.82 -5.17
CA PHE A 906 -3.89 -38.84 -6.21
C PHE A 906 -3.01 -38.96 -7.45
#